data_9aa751d7ac9e89a4664ea428616884e9
#
_entry.id   9aa751d7ac9e89a4664ea428616884e9
#
_cell.length_a   1.000
_cell.length_b   1.000
_cell.length_c   1.000
_cell.angle_alpha   90.00
_cell.angle_beta   90.00
_cell.angle_gamma   90.00
#
_symmetry.space_group_name_H-M   'P 1'
#
loop_
_entity.id
_entity.type
_entity.pdbx_description
1 polymer ?
#
loop_
_entity_poly.entity_id
_entity_poly.type
_entity_poly.pdbx_seq_one_letter_code
_entity_poly.pdbx_strand_id
1 'polypeptide(L)'
;MKEIDKQNFTNYMEVKSFGDIFPKKGTNIRTPYEHQKKAMEALDKMNQESSYSTLVVLPTGGGKTYTASMWLLKNAIDKKKKILWIAHRQMLLDQAAESFQKFAYKEVVPHISSFCFRIVSGASSHDRTSDIRSSDNLLIVSKDSIGRNIERLDKWLEGEKELYLIVDEAHHSTAKTYRKVIDYVKAKIPDLKIIGLTATPFRTAEEEQGLLAKIYTDGIFNGQVVHGDVGITYQIGLKELINRQILAKPIFESFYTDEEYGDSLGVDAWENIQHLDILPDEVAQQMADSAARNKLIVETYKAKQDEYGQTILFAVNVIHAIQLTSLFKKAGIKADFIVSSVRDAATGVTISREDNEKKLEDYRNGKLQVLINVNILTEGVDLPKTKTVFLARPTVSSILMTQMVGRALRGTAAGGTSSAYIVSFVDHWNEHIAWVNPESLFNGNNDFQDNDSERVKRDLRMIAISKIEEFAAILDDAVDTTELEKVPFEKRIPVGMYAFTYLEENGMDHAYQVMVYDSTQDAYKNLMDSLPLLFKSFGATEEYLTETQLDEMEAQCRDSFFCGEMIPPYERKDIMNILKYYAQYEAVPKFYTFAEVDRNKLDISKIAQHIWDEDMGERKRTEYVDSLWESSDDNMLRLFFGRKLYFLRQLNIELMKLSHPDIYDEENNIKYGTRALEDLPLYEIGKINPILEKSLRDEAFEKAKDEDGNYHCACCGVADKSRIYFQVDHIVPMNKGGKSVVENLQILCRQCNGTKDDQ
;
A
#
# COMPACT_ATOMS: atom_id res chain seq x y z
N MET A 1 40.37 -6.30 -39.79
CA MET A 1 39.57 -5.96 -38.60
C MET A 1 39.26 -4.49 -38.69
N LYS A 2 38.06 -4.16 -39.10
CA LYS A 2 37.61 -2.77 -39.34
C LYS A 2 37.18 -2.16 -38.01
N GLU A 3 37.71 -0.98 -37.74
CA GLU A 3 37.23 -0.09 -36.69
C GLU A 3 35.74 0.18 -36.93
N ILE A 4 34.91 -0.33 -36.02
CA ILE A 4 33.49 -0.02 -35.96
C ILE A 4 33.34 1.21 -35.08
N ASP A 5 32.79 2.24 -35.70
CA ASP A 5 32.51 3.58 -35.22
C ASP A 5 32.13 3.65 -33.73
N LYS A 6 33.01 4.27 -32.95
CA LYS A 6 32.78 4.70 -31.58
C LYS A 6 31.93 5.99 -31.47
N GLN A 7 31.31 6.45 -32.56
CA GLN A 7 30.68 7.79 -32.60
C GLN A 7 29.15 7.85 -32.40
N ASN A 8 28.47 6.72 -32.09
CA ASN A 8 26.99 6.75 -32.01
C ASN A 8 26.39 6.47 -30.65
N PHE A 9 27.11 6.69 -29.54
CA PHE A 9 26.57 6.42 -28.18
C PHE A 9 26.55 7.66 -27.26
N THR A 10 26.69 8.86 -27.77
CA THR A 10 26.67 10.08 -26.97
C THR A 10 25.74 11.12 -27.56
N ASN A 11 24.47 10.92 -27.43
CA ASN A 11 23.47 11.98 -27.37
C ASN A 11 22.26 11.43 -26.61
N TYR A 12 22.27 11.54 -25.30
CA TYR A 12 21.02 11.62 -24.55
C TYR A 12 20.39 12.96 -24.99
N MET A 13 19.41 12.87 -25.87
CA MET A 13 18.54 14.00 -26.15
C MET A 13 17.86 14.34 -24.81
N GLU A 14 17.91 15.60 -24.40
CA GLU A 14 16.90 16.14 -23.50
C GLU A 14 15.55 15.62 -23.98
N VAL A 15 14.84 14.86 -23.18
CA VAL A 15 13.50 14.39 -23.56
C VAL A 15 12.65 15.64 -23.63
N LYS A 16 12.46 16.15 -24.84
CA LYS A 16 11.59 17.29 -25.05
C LYS A 16 10.20 16.90 -24.60
N SER A 17 9.50 17.80 -23.93
CA SER A 17 8.12 17.58 -23.49
C SER A 17 7.15 17.38 -24.66
N PHE A 18 7.51 17.84 -25.85
CA PHE A 18 6.73 17.66 -27.08
C PHE A 18 7.63 17.70 -28.32
N GLY A 19 7.14 17.19 -29.42
CA GLY A 19 7.82 17.28 -30.71
C GLY A 19 7.32 16.28 -31.74
N ASP A 20 7.92 16.36 -32.91
CA ASP A 20 7.71 15.43 -34.02
C ASP A 20 8.74 14.30 -33.96
N ILE A 21 8.27 13.08 -34.03
CA ILE A 21 9.11 11.89 -34.18
C ILE A 21 9.13 11.49 -35.64
N PHE A 22 10.33 11.50 -36.24
CA PHE A 22 10.56 11.07 -37.61
C PHE A 22 11.07 9.62 -37.58
N PRO A 23 10.36 8.66 -38.21
CA PRO A 23 10.79 7.29 -38.27
C PRO A 23 12.20 7.12 -38.88
N LYS A 24 13.06 6.43 -38.14
CA LYS A 24 14.46 6.20 -38.53
C LYS A 24 14.55 5.31 -39.78
N LYS A 25 15.49 5.57 -40.64
CA LYS A 25 15.83 4.68 -41.77
C LYS A 25 16.66 3.49 -41.24
N GLY A 26 16.51 2.34 -41.93
CA GLY A 26 17.23 1.10 -41.55
C GLY A 26 16.42 0.14 -40.68
N THR A 27 17.10 -0.88 -40.18
CA THR A 27 16.50 -1.94 -39.39
C THR A 27 16.45 -1.57 -37.91
N ASN A 28 15.40 -1.97 -37.21
CA ASN A 28 15.27 -1.75 -35.79
C ASN A 28 16.46 -2.39 -35.04
N ILE A 29 17.05 -1.62 -34.13
CA ILE A 29 18.22 -2.02 -33.35
C ILE A 29 17.90 -3.16 -32.37
N ARG A 30 16.62 -3.45 -32.11
CA ARG A 30 16.17 -4.44 -31.15
C ARG A 30 15.10 -5.35 -31.76
N THR A 31 15.37 -6.66 -31.71
CA THR A 31 14.39 -7.67 -32.03
C THR A 31 13.60 -8.04 -30.77
N PRO A 32 12.27 -8.10 -30.84
CA PRO A 32 11.46 -8.55 -29.71
C PRO A 32 11.79 -9.98 -29.29
N TYR A 33 11.86 -10.22 -27.99
CA TYR A 33 11.96 -11.58 -27.46
C TYR A 33 10.68 -12.37 -27.74
N GLU A 34 10.79 -13.69 -27.65
CA GLU A 34 9.68 -14.60 -27.97
C GLU A 34 8.42 -14.32 -27.15
N HIS A 35 8.56 -14.06 -25.84
CA HIS A 35 7.44 -13.71 -24.99
C HIS A 35 6.79 -12.36 -25.36
N GLN A 36 7.60 -11.38 -25.83
CA GLN A 36 7.11 -10.10 -26.31
C GLN A 36 6.38 -10.25 -27.63
N LYS A 37 6.88 -11.10 -28.53
CA LYS A 37 6.17 -11.43 -29.79
C LYS A 37 4.82 -12.08 -29.49
N LYS A 38 4.79 -13.08 -28.60
CA LYS A 38 3.54 -13.72 -28.17
C LYS A 38 2.55 -12.74 -27.53
N ALA A 39 3.04 -11.78 -26.72
CA ALA A 39 2.20 -10.74 -26.16
C ALA A 39 1.61 -9.83 -27.27
N MET A 40 2.43 -9.45 -28.27
CA MET A 40 1.96 -8.65 -29.41
C MET A 40 0.98 -9.44 -30.30
N GLU A 41 1.24 -10.71 -30.55
CA GLU A 41 0.31 -11.60 -31.29
C GLU A 41 -1.03 -11.77 -30.56
N ALA A 42 -0.99 -11.86 -29.24
CA ALA A 42 -2.20 -11.91 -28.43
C ALA A 42 -2.96 -10.57 -28.52
N LEU A 43 -2.28 -9.45 -28.44
CA LEU A 43 -2.87 -8.13 -28.68
C LEU A 43 -3.40 -7.97 -30.11
N ASP A 44 -2.76 -8.55 -31.13
CA ASP A 44 -3.25 -8.54 -32.52
C ASP A 44 -4.59 -9.29 -32.64
N LYS A 45 -4.79 -10.37 -31.87
CA LYS A 45 -6.10 -11.06 -31.80
C LYS A 45 -7.15 -10.20 -31.12
N MET A 46 -6.83 -9.59 -29.97
CA MET A 46 -7.73 -8.66 -29.29
C MET A 46 -8.12 -7.47 -30.17
N ASN A 47 -7.19 -6.99 -30.97
CA ASN A 47 -7.39 -5.82 -31.82
C ASN A 47 -8.33 -6.06 -33.02
N GLN A 48 -8.82 -7.28 -33.20
CA GLN A 48 -9.93 -7.57 -34.15
C GLN A 48 -11.28 -7.10 -33.62
N GLU A 49 -11.40 -6.95 -32.30
CA GLU A 49 -12.57 -6.36 -31.68
C GLU A 49 -12.60 -4.84 -31.87
N SER A 50 -13.78 -4.27 -32.01
CA SER A 50 -13.95 -2.82 -32.16
C SER A 50 -13.56 -2.07 -30.90
N SER A 51 -13.94 -2.59 -29.73
CA SER A 51 -13.61 -2.08 -28.41
C SER A 51 -13.25 -3.23 -27.46
N TYR A 52 -12.30 -3.00 -26.56
CA TYR A 52 -11.92 -3.96 -25.53
C TYR A 52 -11.18 -3.29 -24.37
N SER A 53 -11.14 -3.98 -23.24
CA SER A 53 -10.35 -3.56 -22.07
C SER A 53 -9.64 -4.77 -21.47
N THR A 54 -8.31 -4.79 -21.54
CA THR A 54 -7.51 -5.98 -21.22
C THR A 54 -6.18 -5.67 -20.53
N LEU A 55 -5.61 -6.69 -19.88
CA LEU A 55 -4.29 -6.62 -19.23
C LEU A 55 -3.24 -7.39 -20.01
N VAL A 56 -2.02 -6.83 -20.03
CA VAL A 56 -0.78 -7.51 -20.41
C VAL A 56 0.12 -7.59 -19.18
N VAL A 57 0.38 -8.81 -18.72
CA VAL A 57 1.11 -9.08 -17.49
C VAL A 57 2.51 -9.55 -17.83
N LEU A 58 3.49 -8.68 -17.59
CA LEU A 58 4.91 -8.95 -17.80
C LEU A 58 5.70 -8.56 -16.55
N PRO A 59 6.49 -9.45 -15.95
CA PRO A 59 7.30 -9.13 -14.77
C PRO A 59 8.23 -7.94 -14.98
N THR A 60 8.69 -7.34 -13.89
CA THR A 60 9.73 -6.32 -13.93
C THR A 60 10.94 -6.87 -14.70
N GLY A 61 11.42 -6.12 -15.67
CA GLY A 61 12.46 -6.59 -16.58
C GLY A 61 11.96 -7.32 -17.84
N GLY A 62 10.70 -7.76 -17.89
CA GLY A 62 10.11 -8.41 -19.08
C GLY A 62 9.87 -7.49 -20.28
N GLY A 63 9.97 -6.17 -20.09
CA GLY A 63 9.89 -5.19 -21.17
C GLY A 63 8.47 -4.73 -21.53
N LYS A 64 7.64 -4.48 -20.53
CA LYS A 64 6.26 -3.95 -20.66
C LYS A 64 6.15 -2.78 -21.64
N THR A 65 6.84 -1.69 -21.32
CA THR A 65 6.82 -0.43 -22.10
C THR A 65 7.29 -0.65 -23.53
N TYR A 66 8.35 -1.45 -23.73
CA TYR A 66 8.86 -1.79 -25.08
C TYR A 66 7.82 -2.57 -25.89
N THR A 67 7.22 -3.62 -25.29
CA THR A 67 6.22 -4.46 -25.96
C THR A 67 5.02 -3.64 -26.41
N ALA A 68 4.48 -2.81 -25.52
CA ALA A 68 3.34 -1.95 -25.81
C ALA A 68 3.69 -0.89 -26.86
N SER A 69 4.84 -0.18 -26.74
CA SER A 69 5.26 0.85 -27.69
C SER A 69 5.45 0.29 -29.10
N MET A 70 6.13 -0.87 -29.23
CA MET A 70 6.33 -1.52 -30.52
C MET A 70 5.02 -1.92 -31.18
N TRP A 71 4.12 -2.50 -30.40
CA TRP A 71 2.81 -2.90 -30.91
C TRP A 71 1.97 -1.68 -31.32
N LEU A 72 1.97 -0.61 -30.53
CA LEU A 72 1.22 0.62 -30.78
C LEU A 72 1.78 1.41 -31.96
N LEU A 73 3.10 1.44 -32.16
CA LEU A 73 3.71 2.04 -33.36
C LEU A 73 3.12 1.41 -34.62
N LYS A 74 3.00 0.07 -34.67
CA LYS A 74 2.47 -0.66 -35.81
C LYS A 74 0.94 -0.55 -35.92
N ASN A 75 0.22 -0.69 -34.81
CA ASN A 75 -1.22 -0.88 -34.83
C ASN A 75 -2.03 0.40 -34.59
N ALA A 76 -1.44 1.42 -34.00
CA ALA A 76 -2.08 2.73 -33.79
C ALA A 76 -1.42 3.82 -34.64
N ILE A 77 -0.15 4.12 -34.42
CA ILE A 77 0.53 5.26 -35.05
C ILE A 77 0.60 5.11 -36.56
N ASP A 78 1.02 3.96 -37.10
CA ASP A 78 1.10 3.72 -38.54
C ASP A 78 -0.28 3.78 -39.23
N LYS A 79 -1.35 3.54 -38.50
CA LYS A 79 -2.75 3.64 -38.92
C LYS A 79 -3.35 5.03 -38.65
N LYS A 80 -2.54 6.00 -38.20
CA LYS A 80 -2.95 7.38 -37.87
C LYS A 80 -4.02 7.45 -36.77
N LYS A 81 -3.97 6.50 -35.80
CA LYS A 81 -4.83 6.50 -34.65
C LYS A 81 -4.13 7.16 -33.47
N LYS A 82 -4.90 7.80 -32.60
CA LYS A 82 -4.37 8.47 -31.41
C LYS A 82 -4.16 7.49 -30.25
N ILE A 83 -3.16 7.83 -29.43
CA ILE A 83 -2.83 7.08 -28.23
C ILE A 83 -2.88 8.04 -27.04
N LEU A 84 -3.59 7.63 -25.97
CA LEU A 84 -3.53 8.23 -24.64
C LEU A 84 -2.79 7.27 -23.71
N TRP A 85 -1.59 7.67 -23.26
CA TRP A 85 -0.78 6.89 -22.32
C TRP A 85 -0.83 7.54 -20.95
N ILE A 86 -1.28 6.82 -19.93
CA ILE A 86 -1.42 7.34 -18.56
C ILE A 86 -0.49 6.59 -17.62
N ALA A 87 0.25 7.34 -16.79
CA ALA A 87 1.04 6.79 -15.69
C ALA A 87 1.00 7.72 -14.47
N HIS A 88 1.34 7.19 -13.31
CA HIS A 88 1.32 7.96 -12.05
C HIS A 88 2.65 8.66 -11.74
N ARG A 89 3.79 8.18 -12.26
CA ARG A 89 5.12 8.76 -12.02
C ARG A 89 5.69 9.42 -13.26
N GLN A 90 6.33 10.57 -13.06
CA GLN A 90 6.95 11.36 -14.16
C GLN A 90 7.98 10.55 -14.94
N MET A 91 8.80 9.76 -14.26
CA MET A 91 9.82 8.93 -14.90
C MET A 91 9.23 7.88 -15.85
N LEU A 92 8.04 7.34 -15.57
CA LEU A 92 7.34 6.42 -16.47
C LEU A 92 6.85 7.12 -17.73
N LEU A 93 6.46 8.41 -17.62
CA LEU A 93 6.07 9.22 -18.78
C LEU A 93 7.26 9.45 -19.71
N ASP A 94 8.42 9.83 -19.16
CA ASP A 94 9.66 10.00 -19.91
C ASP A 94 10.07 8.69 -20.61
N GLN A 95 10.01 7.56 -19.89
CA GLN A 95 10.34 6.24 -20.41
C GLN A 95 9.43 5.81 -21.57
N ALA A 96 8.14 6.12 -21.48
CA ALA A 96 7.20 5.86 -22.56
C ALA A 96 7.59 6.67 -23.81
N ALA A 97 7.82 7.99 -23.67
CA ALA A 97 8.22 8.87 -24.76
C ALA A 97 9.54 8.41 -25.40
N GLU A 98 10.55 8.10 -24.58
CA GLU A 98 11.83 7.55 -25.07
C GLU A 98 11.64 6.26 -25.86
N SER A 99 10.75 5.37 -25.40
CA SER A 99 10.48 4.11 -26.09
C SER A 99 9.92 4.34 -27.49
N PHE A 100 8.92 5.23 -27.63
CA PHE A 100 8.38 5.59 -28.94
C PHE A 100 9.44 6.25 -29.84
N GLN A 101 10.25 7.15 -29.31
CA GLN A 101 11.33 7.81 -30.07
C GLN A 101 12.43 6.83 -30.50
N LYS A 102 12.80 5.91 -29.63
CA LYS A 102 13.88 4.96 -29.85
C LYS A 102 13.54 3.91 -30.89
N PHE A 103 12.29 3.45 -30.92
CA PHE A 103 11.86 2.31 -31.73
C PHE A 103 10.98 2.64 -32.92
N ALA A 104 10.75 3.93 -33.22
CA ALA A 104 10.08 4.37 -34.45
C ALA A 104 11.03 4.23 -35.65
N TYR A 105 10.93 3.10 -36.34
CA TYR A 105 11.64 2.83 -37.57
C TYR A 105 10.66 2.72 -38.75
N LYS A 106 11.14 3.06 -39.97
CA LYS A 106 10.34 2.97 -41.19
C LYS A 106 9.79 1.56 -41.47
N GLU A 107 10.49 0.53 -41.06
CA GLU A 107 9.99 -0.87 -41.14
C GLU A 107 8.81 -1.14 -40.21
N VAL A 108 8.70 -0.39 -39.11
CA VAL A 108 7.61 -0.52 -38.12
C VAL A 108 6.41 0.36 -38.47
N VAL A 109 6.69 1.57 -38.97
CA VAL A 109 5.69 2.58 -39.35
C VAL A 109 5.92 3.04 -40.79
N PRO A 110 5.68 2.17 -41.80
CA PRO A 110 5.98 2.45 -43.19
C PRO A 110 5.13 3.56 -43.83
N HIS A 111 3.88 3.77 -43.34
CA HIS A 111 2.88 4.61 -43.99
C HIS A 111 2.88 6.06 -43.52
N ILE A 112 3.64 6.41 -42.48
CA ILE A 112 3.72 7.79 -41.96
C ILE A 112 5.12 8.40 -42.15
N SER A 113 5.19 9.71 -42.30
CA SER A 113 6.45 10.48 -42.38
C SER A 113 6.92 10.93 -40.99
N SER A 114 6.00 11.32 -40.13
CA SER A 114 6.23 11.73 -38.76
C SER A 114 4.94 11.62 -37.97
N PHE A 115 5.05 11.67 -36.63
CA PHE A 115 3.93 11.80 -35.69
C PHE A 115 4.33 12.67 -34.52
N CYS A 116 3.37 13.41 -33.98
CA CYS A 116 3.58 14.32 -32.85
C CYS A 116 3.35 13.61 -31.53
N PHE A 117 4.18 13.89 -30.54
CA PHE A 117 3.96 13.46 -29.16
C PHE A 117 4.00 14.66 -28.21
N ARG A 118 3.35 14.49 -27.03
CA ARG A 118 3.38 15.46 -25.94
C ARG A 118 3.33 14.74 -24.60
N ILE A 119 4.18 15.22 -23.64
CA ILE A 119 4.17 14.77 -22.25
C ILE A 119 3.55 15.88 -21.42
N VAL A 120 2.51 15.53 -20.65
CA VAL A 120 1.77 16.46 -19.79
C VAL A 120 1.82 16.00 -18.34
N SER A 121 2.40 16.82 -17.48
CA SER A 121 2.40 16.56 -16.02
C SER A 121 2.55 17.86 -15.21
N GLY A 122 2.63 17.75 -13.87
CA GLY A 122 2.94 18.88 -12.99
C GLY A 122 4.42 19.25 -12.93
N ALA A 123 5.32 18.50 -13.61
CA ALA A 123 6.76 18.80 -13.63
C ALA A 123 7.07 20.05 -14.46
N SER A 124 8.09 20.80 -14.07
CA SER A 124 8.56 21.98 -14.81
C SER A 124 9.16 21.62 -16.18
N SER A 125 9.60 20.38 -16.36
CA SER A 125 10.14 19.85 -17.61
C SER A 125 9.09 19.36 -18.60
N HIS A 126 7.81 19.29 -18.19
CA HIS A 126 6.70 18.80 -19.01
C HIS A 126 5.72 19.91 -19.34
N ASP A 127 4.94 19.71 -20.41
CA ASP A 127 3.87 20.62 -20.81
C ASP A 127 2.70 20.56 -19.85
N ARG A 128 1.85 21.60 -19.89
CA ARG A 128 0.62 21.68 -19.12
C ARG A 128 -0.56 21.13 -19.91
N THR A 129 -1.66 20.82 -19.24
CA THR A 129 -2.91 20.37 -19.91
C THR A 129 -3.46 21.39 -20.90
N SER A 130 -3.16 22.70 -20.73
CA SER A 130 -3.51 23.77 -21.68
C SER A 130 -2.80 23.68 -23.02
N ASP A 131 -1.67 22.97 -23.09
CA ASP A 131 -0.81 22.88 -24.27
C ASP A 131 -1.19 21.72 -25.18
N ILE A 132 -2.14 20.88 -24.78
CA ILE A 132 -2.67 19.76 -25.58
C ILE A 132 -3.28 20.29 -26.87
N ARG A 133 -2.86 19.70 -28.02
CA ARG A 133 -3.31 20.07 -29.34
C ARG A 133 -4.03 18.92 -30.03
N SER A 134 -5.01 19.22 -30.83
CA SER A 134 -5.72 18.23 -31.66
C SER A 134 -4.81 17.44 -32.60
N SER A 135 -3.65 17.99 -32.95
CA SER A 135 -2.62 17.36 -33.81
C SER A 135 -1.73 16.36 -33.07
N ASP A 136 -1.74 16.31 -31.73
CA ASP A 136 -0.91 15.36 -30.98
C ASP A 136 -1.41 13.93 -31.22
N ASN A 137 -0.56 13.06 -31.79
CA ASN A 137 -0.91 11.67 -32.07
C ASN A 137 -0.72 10.78 -30.86
N LEU A 138 0.30 11.07 -30.04
CA LEU A 138 0.64 10.37 -28.82
C LEU A 138 0.63 11.38 -27.66
N LEU A 139 -0.34 11.25 -26.80
CA LEU A 139 -0.49 12.06 -25.60
C LEU A 139 -0.11 11.19 -24.38
N ILE A 140 0.96 11.57 -23.69
CA ILE A 140 1.49 10.88 -22.52
C ILE A 140 1.21 11.76 -21.30
N VAL A 141 0.41 11.32 -20.35
CA VAL A 141 -0.10 12.18 -19.28
C VAL A 141 0.06 11.57 -17.90
N SER A 142 0.29 12.43 -16.91
CA SER A 142 0.14 12.00 -15.52
C SER A 142 -1.35 11.95 -15.15
N LYS A 143 -1.74 10.93 -14.36
CA LYS A 143 -3.12 10.76 -13.89
C LYS A 143 -3.66 12.04 -13.24
N ASP A 144 -2.85 12.68 -12.38
CA ASP A 144 -3.27 13.82 -11.57
C ASP A 144 -3.48 15.08 -12.41
N SER A 145 -2.60 15.33 -13.39
CA SER A 145 -2.74 16.51 -14.26
C SER A 145 -3.98 16.42 -15.13
N ILE A 146 -4.24 15.25 -15.73
CA ILE A 146 -5.39 15.08 -16.61
C ILE A 146 -6.69 14.90 -15.83
N GLY A 147 -6.67 14.23 -14.67
CA GLY A 147 -7.85 14.03 -13.82
C GLY A 147 -8.46 15.35 -13.30
N ARG A 148 -7.60 16.35 -13.02
CA ARG A 148 -8.04 17.69 -12.58
C ARG A 148 -8.57 18.56 -13.73
N ASN A 149 -8.18 18.30 -14.97
CA ASN A 149 -8.49 19.13 -16.13
C ASN A 149 -8.95 18.26 -17.31
N ILE A 150 -9.86 17.35 -17.05
CA ILE A 150 -10.24 16.28 -17.98
C ILE A 150 -10.90 16.84 -19.26
N GLU A 151 -11.58 17.98 -19.14
CA GLU A 151 -12.22 18.69 -20.25
C GLU A 151 -11.20 19.18 -21.29
N ARG A 152 -9.92 19.27 -20.94
CA ARG A 152 -8.85 19.61 -21.90
C ARG A 152 -8.66 18.55 -22.99
N LEU A 153 -9.16 17.33 -22.76
CA LEU A 153 -9.19 16.28 -23.77
C LEU A 153 -10.25 16.52 -24.87
N ASP A 154 -11.26 17.34 -24.64
CA ASP A 154 -12.39 17.48 -25.56
C ASP A 154 -11.99 17.81 -26.98
N LYS A 155 -11.19 18.85 -27.17
CA LYS A 155 -10.68 19.26 -28.50
C LYS A 155 -9.74 18.21 -29.11
N TRP A 156 -9.05 17.46 -28.28
CA TRP A 156 -8.14 16.42 -28.74
C TRP A 156 -8.89 15.16 -29.16
N LEU A 157 -10.01 14.83 -28.50
CA LEU A 157 -10.89 13.71 -28.81
C LEU A 157 -11.93 14.02 -29.91
N GLU A 158 -12.10 15.30 -30.24
CA GLU A 158 -13.13 15.73 -31.19
C GLU A 158 -12.99 15.04 -32.57
N GLY A 159 -14.04 14.35 -33.00
CA GLY A 159 -14.07 13.63 -34.28
C GLY A 159 -13.38 12.27 -34.29
N GLU A 160 -12.74 11.87 -33.20
CA GLU A 160 -12.12 10.55 -33.10
C GLU A 160 -13.17 9.49 -32.83
N LYS A 161 -13.11 8.38 -33.57
CA LYS A 161 -13.97 7.21 -33.36
C LYS A 161 -13.26 6.06 -32.65
N GLU A 162 -11.95 5.97 -32.81
CA GLU A 162 -11.09 4.91 -32.29
C GLU A 162 -9.91 5.54 -31.54
N LEU A 163 -9.64 5.02 -30.33
CA LEU A 163 -8.55 5.49 -29.48
C LEU A 163 -7.93 4.30 -28.73
N TYR A 164 -6.60 4.33 -28.59
CA TYR A 164 -5.86 3.42 -27.73
C TYR A 164 -5.55 4.12 -26.42
N LEU A 165 -6.10 3.60 -25.33
CA LEU A 165 -5.84 4.07 -23.95
C LEU A 165 -4.94 3.06 -23.24
N ILE A 166 -3.74 3.51 -22.88
CA ILE A 166 -2.77 2.67 -22.17
C ILE A 166 -2.66 3.13 -20.73
N VAL A 167 -2.77 2.21 -19.81
CA VAL A 167 -2.54 2.46 -18.39
C VAL A 167 -1.27 1.71 -17.97
N ASP A 168 -0.21 2.46 -17.70
CA ASP A 168 1.05 1.89 -17.21
C ASP A 168 0.96 1.67 -15.70
N GLU A 169 1.50 0.55 -15.21
CA GLU A 169 1.29 0.02 -13.86
C GLU A 169 -0.21 -0.05 -13.50
N ALA A 170 -0.93 -0.82 -14.33
CA ALA A 170 -2.40 -0.90 -14.34
C ALA A 170 -3.04 -1.34 -13.02
N HIS A 171 -2.26 -1.92 -12.10
CA HIS A 171 -2.74 -2.22 -10.74
C HIS A 171 -3.14 -0.95 -9.96
N HIS A 172 -2.69 0.24 -10.37
CA HIS A 172 -3.14 1.52 -9.84
C HIS A 172 -4.44 2.04 -10.46
N SER A 173 -4.94 1.44 -11.54
CA SER A 173 -6.10 1.95 -12.28
C SER A 173 -7.44 1.86 -11.52
N THR A 174 -7.45 1.14 -10.40
CA THR A 174 -8.60 1.05 -9.49
C THR A 174 -8.88 2.37 -8.75
N ALA A 175 -7.89 3.26 -8.66
CA ALA A 175 -8.05 4.57 -8.04
C ALA A 175 -9.05 5.46 -8.81
N LYS A 176 -9.79 6.28 -8.06
CA LYS A 176 -10.88 7.14 -8.56
C LYS A 176 -10.49 8.00 -9.76
N THR A 177 -9.31 8.61 -9.72
CA THR A 177 -8.83 9.49 -10.79
C THR A 177 -8.62 8.73 -12.10
N TYR A 178 -8.07 7.51 -12.07
CA TYR A 178 -7.96 6.67 -13.26
C TYR A 178 -9.32 6.29 -13.81
N ARG A 179 -10.24 5.82 -12.95
CA ARG A 179 -11.60 5.46 -13.34
C ARG A 179 -12.33 6.65 -13.99
N LYS A 180 -12.24 7.82 -13.37
CA LYS A 180 -12.79 9.06 -13.92
C LYS A 180 -12.29 9.34 -15.35
N VAL A 181 -10.99 9.18 -15.62
CA VAL A 181 -10.43 9.39 -16.96
C VAL A 181 -10.87 8.31 -17.92
N ILE A 182 -10.87 7.05 -17.50
CA ILE A 182 -11.32 5.91 -18.32
C ILE A 182 -12.79 6.10 -18.71
N ASP A 183 -13.67 6.40 -17.74
CA ASP A 183 -15.10 6.58 -17.97
C ASP A 183 -15.41 7.79 -18.87
N TYR A 184 -14.65 8.89 -18.65
CA TYR A 184 -14.78 10.08 -19.48
C TYR A 184 -14.43 9.83 -20.95
N VAL A 185 -13.34 9.11 -21.20
CA VAL A 185 -12.91 8.75 -22.56
C VAL A 185 -13.87 7.74 -23.16
N LYS A 186 -14.33 6.74 -22.38
CA LYS A 186 -15.29 5.71 -22.80
C LYS A 186 -16.62 6.31 -23.23
N ALA A 187 -17.07 7.38 -22.55
CA ALA A 187 -18.30 8.08 -22.91
C ALA A 187 -18.21 8.84 -24.25
N LYS A 188 -17.00 9.15 -24.75
CA LYS A 188 -16.76 9.94 -25.96
C LYS A 188 -16.30 9.13 -27.16
N ILE A 189 -15.61 8.02 -26.93
CA ILE A 189 -14.99 7.20 -27.97
C ILE A 189 -15.70 5.85 -28.05
N PRO A 190 -16.42 5.56 -29.14
CA PRO A 190 -17.17 4.30 -29.29
C PRO A 190 -16.24 3.08 -29.42
N ASP A 191 -15.14 3.21 -30.17
CA ASP A 191 -14.17 2.13 -30.39
C ASP A 191 -12.94 2.34 -29.50
N LEU A 192 -13.15 2.36 -28.19
CA LEU A 192 -12.10 2.52 -27.19
C LEU A 192 -11.41 1.19 -26.91
N LYS A 193 -10.07 1.19 -27.01
CA LYS A 193 -9.23 0.04 -26.78
C LYS A 193 -8.32 0.32 -25.56
N ILE A 194 -8.64 -0.32 -24.43
CA ILE A 194 -7.93 -0.12 -23.17
C ILE A 194 -6.94 -1.26 -22.96
N ILE A 195 -5.67 -0.93 -22.74
CA ILE A 195 -4.60 -1.90 -22.46
C ILE A 195 -3.91 -1.49 -21.15
N GLY A 196 -4.09 -2.28 -20.13
CA GLY A 196 -3.35 -2.15 -18.88
C GLY A 196 -2.04 -2.93 -18.91
N LEU A 197 -0.95 -2.31 -18.49
CA LEU A 197 0.37 -2.94 -18.37
C LEU A 197 0.70 -3.09 -16.90
N THR A 198 1.01 -4.29 -16.45
CA THR A 198 1.39 -4.52 -15.04
C THR A 198 2.41 -5.64 -14.90
N ALA A 199 3.22 -5.58 -13.85
CA ALA A 199 4.09 -6.69 -13.46
C ALA A 199 3.36 -7.71 -12.57
N THR A 200 2.37 -7.24 -11.84
CA THR A 200 1.56 -8.01 -10.89
C THR A 200 0.09 -7.71 -11.18
N PRO A 201 -0.68 -8.68 -11.71
CA PRO A 201 -2.10 -8.47 -12.02
C PRO A 201 -2.95 -8.35 -10.76
N PHE A 202 -2.43 -8.83 -9.63
CA PHE A 202 -3.15 -8.93 -8.38
C PHE A 202 -2.35 -8.27 -7.26
N ARG A 203 -2.94 -7.29 -6.62
CA ARG A 203 -2.58 -6.88 -5.28
C ARG A 203 -3.14 -7.90 -4.28
N THR A 204 -2.61 -7.90 -3.07
CA THR A 204 -2.87 -8.87 -2.01
C THR A 204 -4.33 -9.03 -1.58
N ALA A 205 -5.24 -8.15 -2.00
CA ALA A 205 -6.67 -8.21 -1.65
C ALA A 205 -7.54 -8.68 -2.84
N GLU A 206 -8.35 -9.71 -2.64
CA GLU A 206 -9.30 -10.25 -3.64
C GLU A 206 -10.29 -9.20 -4.17
N GLU A 207 -10.55 -8.12 -3.41
CA GLU A 207 -11.44 -7.03 -3.84
C GLU A 207 -10.81 -6.07 -4.83
N GLU A 208 -9.51 -5.83 -4.72
CA GLU A 208 -8.78 -5.09 -5.76
C GLU A 208 -8.76 -5.88 -7.06
N GLN A 209 -8.76 -7.22 -6.98
CA GLN A 209 -9.01 -8.09 -8.14
C GLN A 209 -10.40 -7.83 -8.73
N GLY A 210 -11.43 -7.72 -7.89
CA GLY A 210 -12.79 -7.40 -8.31
C GLY A 210 -12.93 -6.02 -8.97
N LEU A 211 -12.18 -5.02 -8.49
CA LEU A 211 -12.16 -3.68 -9.09
C LEU A 211 -11.38 -3.66 -10.40
N LEU A 212 -10.24 -4.35 -10.49
CA LEU A 212 -9.51 -4.51 -11.75
C LEU A 212 -10.32 -5.26 -12.79
N ALA A 213 -11.03 -6.32 -12.39
CA ALA A 213 -11.92 -7.08 -13.26
C ALA A 213 -13.09 -6.23 -13.82
N LYS A 214 -13.56 -5.22 -13.08
CA LYS A 214 -14.56 -4.26 -13.57
C LYS A 214 -14.00 -3.31 -14.63
N ILE A 215 -12.69 -3.02 -14.60
CA ILE A 215 -12.05 -2.16 -15.59
C ILE A 215 -11.60 -2.97 -16.78
N TYR A 216 -10.91 -4.09 -16.55
CA TYR A 216 -10.36 -4.96 -17.59
C TYR A 216 -11.20 -6.22 -17.69
N THR A 217 -12.13 -6.21 -18.65
CA THR A 217 -13.16 -7.24 -18.78
C THR A 217 -12.86 -8.27 -19.86
N ASP A 218 -11.92 -7.98 -20.77
CA ASP A 218 -11.71 -8.76 -21.98
C ASP A 218 -10.35 -9.40 -21.99
N GLY A 219 -10.26 -10.67 -22.37
CA GLY A 219 -9.02 -11.43 -22.38
C GLY A 219 -8.99 -12.55 -23.39
N ILE A 220 -7.93 -13.36 -23.37
CA ILE A 220 -7.81 -14.57 -24.21
C ILE A 220 -7.78 -15.80 -23.32
N PHE A 221 -8.76 -16.65 -23.50
CA PHE A 221 -8.82 -17.97 -22.84
C PHE A 221 -8.86 -19.09 -23.90
N ASN A 222 -7.99 -20.07 -23.79
CA ASN A 222 -7.87 -21.17 -24.76
C ASN A 222 -7.74 -20.70 -26.23
N GLY A 223 -7.07 -19.55 -26.43
CA GLY A 223 -6.81 -19.00 -27.77
C GLY A 223 -7.98 -18.21 -28.37
N GLN A 224 -9.11 -18.08 -27.67
CA GLN A 224 -10.28 -17.30 -28.06
C GLN A 224 -10.43 -16.03 -27.22
N VAL A 225 -10.96 -14.97 -27.80
CA VAL A 225 -11.33 -13.76 -27.07
C VAL A 225 -12.56 -14.05 -26.20
N VAL A 226 -12.48 -13.67 -24.95
CA VAL A 226 -13.56 -13.82 -23.96
C VAL A 226 -13.87 -12.46 -23.35
N HIS A 227 -15.16 -12.18 -23.18
CA HIS A 227 -15.66 -10.92 -22.60
C HIS A 227 -16.34 -11.20 -21.25
N GLY A 228 -16.19 -10.27 -20.31
CA GLY A 228 -16.92 -10.28 -19.04
C GLY A 228 -16.20 -10.91 -17.85
N ASP A 229 -15.09 -11.59 -18.05
CA ASP A 229 -14.23 -12.14 -17.00
C ASP A 229 -12.91 -11.37 -16.86
N VAL A 230 -12.13 -11.70 -15.84
CA VAL A 230 -10.81 -11.05 -15.64
C VAL A 230 -9.99 -11.10 -16.92
N GLY A 231 -9.87 -9.94 -17.56
CA GLY A 231 -9.39 -9.82 -18.90
C GLY A 231 -7.89 -9.77 -19.00
N ILE A 232 -7.23 -10.91 -19.05
CA ILE A 232 -5.79 -11.01 -19.33
C ILE A 232 -5.60 -11.52 -20.75
N THR A 233 -5.00 -10.69 -21.60
CA THR A 233 -4.65 -11.09 -22.96
C THR A 233 -3.38 -11.93 -22.99
N TYR A 234 -2.39 -11.56 -22.19
CA TYR A 234 -1.13 -12.28 -22.12
C TYR A 234 -0.48 -12.18 -20.73
N GLN A 235 0.04 -13.31 -20.27
CA GLN A 235 0.77 -13.39 -19.01
C GLN A 235 1.98 -14.31 -19.14
N ILE A 236 3.09 -13.94 -18.46
CA ILE A 236 4.27 -14.79 -18.30
C ILE A 236 4.85 -14.65 -16.89
N GLY A 237 5.30 -15.75 -16.29
CA GLY A 237 5.89 -15.78 -14.95
C GLY A 237 7.39 -15.49 -14.94
N LEU A 238 7.91 -15.10 -13.77
CA LEU A 238 9.35 -14.88 -13.53
C LEU A 238 10.19 -16.12 -13.88
N LYS A 239 9.76 -17.31 -13.46
CA LYS A 239 10.46 -18.57 -13.66
C LYS A 239 10.69 -18.88 -15.14
N GLU A 240 9.71 -18.60 -15.98
CA GLU A 240 9.83 -18.83 -17.42
C GLU A 240 10.83 -17.86 -18.07
N LEU A 241 10.84 -16.58 -17.64
CA LEU A 241 11.81 -15.58 -18.13
C LEU A 241 13.25 -15.93 -17.69
N ILE A 242 13.43 -16.50 -16.50
CA ILE A 242 14.73 -17.01 -16.04
C ILE A 242 15.18 -18.19 -16.90
N ASN A 243 14.30 -19.17 -17.13
CA ASN A 243 14.61 -20.31 -17.98
C ASN A 243 15.00 -19.92 -19.41
N ARG A 244 14.44 -18.82 -19.90
CA ARG A 244 14.78 -18.23 -21.22
C ARG A 244 16.00 -17.30 -21.18
N GLN A 245 16.68 -17.17 -20.05
CA GLN A 245 17.84 -16.28 -19.84
C GLN A 245 17.56 -14.79 -20.11
N ILE A 246 16.29 -14.41 -20.17
CA ILE A 246 15.86 -13.00 -20.26
C ILE A 246 16.03 -12.32 -18.91
N LEU A 247 15.74 -13.07 -17.83
CA LEU A 247 16.11 -12.70 -16.48
C LEU A 247 17.27 -13.57 -15.99
N ALA A 248 18.14 -12.99 -15.18
CA ALA A 248 19.27 -13.67 -14.55
C ALA A 248 18.76 -14.65 -13.49
N LYS A 249 19.50 -15.73 -13.26
CA LYS A 249 19.21 -16.66 -12.16
C LYS A 249 19.55 -15.99 -10.84
N PRO A 250 18.62 -15.87 -9.90
CA PRO A 250 18.90 -15.27 -8.60
C PRO A 250 19.79 -16.19 -7.74
N ILE A 251 20.75 -15.58 -7.03
CA ILE A 251 21.57 -16.20 -5.99
C ILE A 251 21.33 -15.40 -4.72
N PHE A 252 20.77 -16.04 -3.71
CA PHE A 252 20.41 -15.40 -2.45
C PHE A 252 21.53 -15.57 -1.42
N GLU A 253 21.91 -14.48 -0.78
CA GLU A 253 22.85 -14.48 0.34
C GLU A 253 22.27 -13.62 1.46
N SER A 254 22.29 -14.14 2.69
CA SER A 254 21.81 -13.41 3.87
C SER A 254 22.93 -13.28 4.88
N PHE A 255 23.17 -12.05 5.32
CA PHE A 255 24.13 -11.72 6.36
C PHE A 255 23.39 -11.20 7.58
N TYR A 256 23.57 -11.87 8.70
CA TYR A 256 22.94 -11.52 9.95
C TYR A 256 23.79 -10.49 10.67
N THR A 257 23.15 -9.46 11.20
CA THR A 257 23.79 -8.47 12.07
C THR A 257 23.57 -8.86 13.54
N ASP A 258 24.42 -8.38 14.44
CA ASP A 258 24.23 -8.53 15.89
C ASP A 258 23.38 -7.38 16.48
N GLU A 259 22.79 -6.55 15.61
CA GLU A 259 22.00 -5.38 15.98
C GLU A 259 20.56 -5.78 16.27
N GLU A 260 20.02 -5.32 17.39
CA GLU A 260 18.63 -5.51 17.79
C GLU A 260 17.89 -4.18 17.66
N TYR A 261 16.74 -4.21 17.00
CA TYR A 261 15.89 -3.03 16.81
C TYR A 261 14.48 -3.34 17.31
N GLY A 262 13.86 -2.33 17.90
CA GLY A 262 12.44 -2.39 18.22
C GLY A 262 12.11 -2.47 19.70
N ASP A 263 13.09 -2.62 20.61
CA ASP A 263 12.84 -2.74 22.06
C ASP A 263 12.19 -1.48 22.66
N SER A 264 12.35 -0.33 22.03
CA SER A 264 11.80 0.95 22.49
C SER A 264 10.61 1.46 21.67
N LEU A 265 10.13 0.66 20.70
CA LEU A 265 9.06 1.08 19.81
C LEU A 265 7.71 0.89 20.50
N GLY A 266 6.94 1.98 20.58
CA GLY A 266 5.53 1.92 20.93
C GLY A 266 4.70 1.22 19.84
N VAL A 267 3.50 0.81 20.19
CA VAL A 267 2.55 0.12 19.31
C VAL A 267 2.38 0.84 17.96
N ASP A 268 2.24 2.14 17.98
CA ASP A 268 2.10 2.99 16.78
C ASP A 268 3.26 2.86 15.79
N ALA A 269 4.47 2.70 16.31
CA ALA A 269 5.68 2.58 15.50
C ALA A 269 5.77 1.20 14.84
N TRP A 270 5.37 0.15 15.56
CA TRP A 270 5.27 -1.22 15.02
C TRP A 270 4.22 -1.31 13.92
N GLU A 271 3.05 -0.69 14.12
CA GLU A 271 1.99 -0.61 13.10
C GLU A 271 2.48 0.08 11.83
N ASN A 272 3.22 1.19 11.96
CA ASN A 272 3.77 1.89 10.82
C ASN A 272 4.76 1.03 10.03
N ILE A 273 5.55 0.19 10.67
CA ILE A 273 6.43 -0.75 9.97
C ILE A 273 5.62 -1.84 9.26
N GLN A 274 4.71 -2.51 9.96
CA GLN A 274 3.96 -3.65 9.42
C GLN A 274 3.00 -3.27 8.30
N HIS A 275 2.41 -2.08 8.37
CA HIS A 275 1.34 -1.68 7.47
C HIS A 275 1.77 -0.66 6.42
N LEU A 276 2.79 0.16 6.72
CA LEU A 276 3.24 1.24 5.84
C LEU A 276 4.54 0.94 5.12
N ASP A 277 5.25 -0.12 5.51
CA ASP A 277 6.65 -0.29 5.12
C ASP A 277 7.52 0.95 5.43
N ILE A 278 7.09 1.76 6.40
CA ILE A 278 7.79 2.95 6.87
C ILE A 278 8.45 2.62 8.19
N LEU A 279 9.77 2.62 8.19
CA LEU A 279 10.53 2.55 9.43
C LEU A 279 10.35 3.89 10.16
N PRO A 280 10.05 3.87 11.48
CA PRO A 280 10.08 5.09 12.29
C PRO A 280 11.41 5.80 12.16
N ASP A 281 11.38 7.13 12.13
CA ASP A 281 12.59 7.93 11.94
C ASP A 281 13.68 7.60 12.94
N GLU A 282 13.31 7.29 14.19
CA GLU A 282 14.25 6.89 15.25
C GLU A 282 14.96 5.57 14.91
N VAL A 283 14.22 4.56 14.47
CA VAL A 283 14.81 3.26 14.06
C VAL A 283 15.61 3.40 12.78
N ALA A 284 15.08 4.12 11.81
CA ALA A 284 15.80 4.40 10.57
C ALA A 284 17.12 5.13 10.86
N GLN A 285 17.13 6.04 11.86
CA GLN A 285 18.33 6.73 12.30
C GLN A 285 19.28 5.79 13.06
N GLN A 286 18.78 4.95 13.97
CA GLN A 286 19.58 3.94 14.68
C GLN A 286 20.26 2.99 13.68
N MET A 287 19.52 2.50 12.68
CA MET A 287 20.08 1.65 11.62
C MET A 287 21.13 2.39 10.80
N ALA A 288 20.89 3.67 10.48
CA ALA A 288 21.84 4.49 9.75
C ALA A 288 23.13 4.72 10.55
N ASP A 289 23.04 4.93 11.86
CA ASP A 289 24.17 5.24 12.73
C ASP A 289 24.94 4.00 13.24
N SER A 290 24.39 2.78 13.04
CA SER A 290 25.08 1.56 13.43
C SER A 290 26.39 1.36 12.66
N ALA A 291 27.51 1.61 13.32
CA ALA A 291 28.84 1.45 12.74
C ALA A 291 29.16 -0.01 12.38
N ALA A 292 28.68 -0.96 13.19
CA ALA A 292 28.91 -2.41 12.99
C ALA A 292 28.15 -2.88 11.73
N ARG A 293 26.88 -2.52 11.62
CA ARG A 293 26.03 -2.83 10.46
C ARG A 293 26.58 -2.24 9.17
N ASN A 294 26.92 -0.97 9.18
CA ASN A 294 27.46 -0.26 8.03
C ASN A 294 28.82 -0.83 7.60
N LYS A 295 29.65 -1.22 8.55
CA LYS A 295 30.93 -1.89 8.30
C LYS A 295 30.69 -3.26 7.64
N LEU A 296 29.76 -4.07 8.16
CA LEU A 296 29.39 -5.36 7.58
C LEU A 296 28.98 -5.21 6.11
N ILE A 297 28.10 -4.24 5.78
CA ILE A 297 27.65 -3.96 4.41
C ILE A 297 28.84 -3.69 3.48
N VAL A 298 29.75 -2.82 3.90
CA VAL A 298 30.91 -2.43 3.08
C VAL A 298 31.92 -3.58 2.94
N GLU A 299 32.19 -4.30 4.02
CA GLU A 299 33.12 -5.44 4.02
C GLU A 299 32.58 -6.61 3.20
N THR A 300 31.28 -6.88 3.26
CA THR A 300 30.62 -7.89 2.42
C THR A 300 30.85 -7.59 0.95
N TYR A 301 30.61 -6.35 0.51
CA TYR A 301 30.89 -5.98 -0.88
C TYR A 301 32.37 -6.13 -1.23
N LYS A 302 33.26 -5.63 -0.36
CA LYS A 302 34.71 -5.62 -0.57
C LYS A 302 35.27 -7.05 -0.68
N ALA A 303 34.73 -7.98 0.10
CA ALA A 303 35.19 -9.37 0.12
C ALA A 303 34.90 -10.12 -1.20
N LYS A 304 33.80 -9.74 -1.88
CA LYS A 304 33.33 -10.39 -3.11
C LYS A 304 33.14 -9.38 -4.28
N GLN A 305 33.95 -8.32 -4.32
CA GLN A 305 33.81 -7.22 -5.26
C GLN A 305 33.75 -7.68 -6.72
N ASP A 306 34.59 -8.64 -7.10
CA ASP A 306 34.64 -9.18 -8.47
C ASP A 306 33.41 -10.06 -8.80
N GLU A 307 32.85 -10.73 -7.79
CA GLU A 307 31.64 -11.54 -7.95
C GLU A 307 30.40 -10.66 -8.02
N TYR A 308 30.27 -9.68 -7.13
CA TYR A 308 29.12 -8.79 -7.05
C TYR A 308 29.06 -7.77 -8.20
N GLY A 309 30.23 -7.30 -8.66
CA GLY A 309 30.30 -6.34 -9.77
C GLY A 309 29.52 -5.04 -9.48
N GLN A 310 28.83 -4.52 -10.49
CA GLN A 310 27.98 -3.34 -10.30
C GLN A 310 26.79 -3.66 -9.41
N THR A 311 26.66 -2.92 -8.32
CA THR A 311 25.69 -3.16 -7.26
C THR A 311 24.80 -1.95 -7.02
N ILE A 312 23.49 -2.20 -6.90
CA ILE A 312 22.52 -1.23 -6.38
C ILE A 312 22.28 -1.58 -4.90
N LEU A 313 22.41 -0.58 -4.03
CA LEU A 313 22.14 -0.72 -2.61
C LEU A 313 20.93 0.10 -2.21
N PHE A 314 19.95 -0.52 -1.58
CA PHE A 314 18.77 0.14 -1.04
C PHE A 314 19.00 0.49 0.42
N ALA A 315 19.19 1.78 0.69
CA ALA A 315 19.42 2.33 2.03
C ALA A 315 18.12 2.66 2.75
N VAL A 316 18.15 2.74 4.06
CA VAL A 316 17.00 3.01 4.93
C VAL A 316 16.47 4.43 4.72
N ASN A 317 17.39 5.42 4.78
CA ASN A 317 17.09 6.84 4.61
C ASN A 317 18.27 7.59 3.95
N VAL A 318 18.10 8.89 3.74
CA VAL A 318 19.10 9.75 3.08
C VAL A 318 20.41 9.82 3.86
N ILE A 319 20.35 9.89 5.19
CA ILE A 319 21.53 9.93 6.07
C ILE A 319 22.33 8.64 5.92
N HIS A 320 21.66 7.49 5.93
CA HIS A 320 22.27 6.19 5.70
C HIS A 320 22.97 6.11 4.34
N ALA A 321 22.34 6.63 3.28
CA ALA A 321 22.93 6.65 1.94
C ALA A 321 24.21 7.51 1.89
N ILE A 322 24.25 8.66 2.55
CA ILE A 322 25.41 9.51 2.66
C ILE A 322 26.53 8.83 3.43
N GLN A 323 26.24 8.24 4.57
CA GLN A 323 27.21 7.55 5.43
C GLN A 323 27.82 6.34 4.71
N LEU A 324 27.00 5.47 4.11
CA LEU A 324 27.46 4.33 3.33
C LEU A 324 28.31 4.78 2.14
N THR A 325 27.91 5.84 1.42
CA THR A 325 28.72 6.39 0.33
C THR A 325 30.11 6.80 0.79
N SER A 326 30.19 7.47 1.94
CA SER A 326 31.47 7.86 2.55
C SER A 326 32.34 6.67 2.94
N LEU A 327 31.70 5.61 3.52
CA LEU A 327 32.42 4.40 3.92
C LEU A 327 32.91 3.60 2.72
N PHE A 328 32.11 3.44 1.66
CA PHE A 328 32.54 2.81 0.41
C PHE A 328 33.71 3.56 -0.23
N LYS A 329 33.66 4.91 -0.29
CA LYS A 329 34.75 5.73 -0.81
C LYS A 329 36.02 5.59 0.03
N LYS A 330 35.93 5.55 1.37
CA LYS A 330 37.06 5.29 2.26
C LYS A 330 37.66 3.89 2.07
N ALA A 331 36.84 2.91 1.71
CA ALA A 331 37.28 1.56 1.38
C ALA A 331 37.89 1.43 -0.04
N GLY A 332 38.00 2.54 -0.79
CA GLY A 332 38.53 2.57 -2.16
C GLY A 332 37.55 2.15 -3.24
N ILE A 333 36.26 2.04 -2.92
CA ILE A 333 35.20 1.62 -3.83
C ILE A 333 34.53 2.87 -4.41
N LYS A 334 34.36 2.89 -5.74
CA LYS A 334 33.69 3.99 -6.45
C LYS A 334 32.17 3.91 -6.24
N ALA A 335 31.68 4.67 -5.27
CA ALA A 335 30.28 4.71 -4.90
C ALA A 335 29.71 6.13 -4.96
N ASP A 336 28.44 6.25 -5.27
CA ASP A 336 27.66 7.48 -5.11
C ASP A 336 26.22 7.14 -4.75
N PHE A 337 25.41 8.15 -4.40
CA PHE A 337 24.03 7.95 -4.01
C PHE A 337 23.08 8.85 -4.79
N ILE A 338 21.85 8.39 -4.94
CA ILE A 338 20.73 9.11 -5.53
C ILE A 338 19.55 9.11 -4.57
N VAL A 339 18.87 10.23 -4.48
CA VAL A 339 17.70 10.43 -3.62
C VAL A 339 16.67 11.28 -4.35
N SER A 340 15.38 11.19 -3.96
CA SER A 340 14.36 12.07 -4.53
C SER A 340 14.81 13.53 -4.38
N SER A 341 14.48 14.39 -5.36
CA SER A 341 14.82 15.81 -5.31
C SER A 341 14.09 16.48 -4.14
N VAL A 342 14.70 16.42 -2.98
CA VAL A 342 14.21 17.03 -1.74
C VAL A 342 15.27 18.03 -1.28
N ARG A 343 14.81 19.22 -0.94
CA ARG A 343 15.55 20.11 -0.07
C ARG A 343 15.46 19.47 1.32
N ASP A 344 16.43 18.68 1.67
CA ASP A 344 16.51 18.15 3.03
C ASP A 344 16.91 19.31 3.96
N ALA A 345 15.92 19.81 4.71
CA ALA A 345 16.09 20.89 5.66
C ALA A 345 17.06 20.51 6.81
N ALA A 346 17.23 19.21 7.10
CA ALA A 346 18.09 18.72 8.18
C ALA A 346 19.56 18.65 7.77
N THR A 347 19.88 18.28 6.52
CA THR A 347 21.26 18.12 6.04
C THR A 347 21.75 19.30 5.21
N GLY A 348 20.86 20.20 4.77
CA GLY A 348 21.18 21.32 3.86
C GLY A 348 21.59 20.88 2.45
N VAL A 349 21.50 19.60 2.13
CA VAL A 349 21.87 19.04 0.83
C VAL A 349 20.72 19.24 -0.14
N THR A 350 20.98 20.00 -1.20
CA THR A 350 20.07 20.12 -2.35
C THR A 350 20.63 19.26 -3.46
N ILE A 351 19.93 18.16 -3.82
CA ILE A 351 20.31 17.31 -4.94
C ILE A 351 19.32 17.62 -6.05
N SER A 352 19.85 18.08 -7.19
CA SER A 352 19.04 18.35 -8.35
C SER A 352 18.76 17.07 -9.15
N ARG A 353 17.75 17.14 -10.03
CA ARG A 353 17.45 16.05 -10.95
C ARG A 353 18.65 15.77 -11.89
N GLU A 354 19.32 16.85 -12.35
CA GLU A 354 20.49 16.77 -13.22
C GLU A 354 21.66 16.05 -12.53
N ASP A 355 21.86 16.27 -11.22
CA ASP A 355 22.88 15.55 -10.44
C ASP A 355 22.59 14.05 -10.39
N ASN A 356 21.33 13.67 -10.14
CA ASN A 356 20.92 12.27 -10.15
C ASN A 356 21.10 11.63 -11.53
N GLU A 357 20.72 12.31 -12.61
CA GLU A 357 20.88 11.83 -13.98
C GLU A 357 22.34 11.60 -14.34
N LYS A 358 23.23 12.52 -13.95
CA LYS A 358 24.68 12.38 -14.13
C LYS A 358 25.24 11.16 -13.38
N LYS A 359 24.82 10.93 -12.15
CA LYS A 359 25.25 9.77 -11.35
C LYS A 359 24.74 8.45 -11.95
N LEU A 360 23.52 8.43 -12.45
CA LEU A 360 22.96 7.30 -13.19
C LEU A 360 23.77 7.00 -14.46
N GLU A 361 24.16 8.04 -15.19
CA GLU A 361 24.99 7.88 -16.37
C GLU A 361 26.39 7.35 -16.02
N ASP A 362 27.02 7.88 -14.97
CA ASP A 362 28.31 7.40 -14.49
C ASP A 362 28.23 5.93 -14.05
N TYR A 363 27.13 5.51 -13.45
CA TYR A 363 26.90 4.10 -13.12
C TYR A 363 26.69 3.24 -14.38
N ARG A 364 25.86 3.66 -15.33
CA ARG A 364 25.68 2.94 -16.64
C ARG A 364 26.98 2.75 -17.38
N ASN A 365 27.85 3.77 -17.34
CA ASN A 365 29.16 3.75 -17.99
C ASN A 365 30.24 2.96 -17.22
N GLY A 366 29.90 2.39 -16.06
CA GLY A 366 30.82 1.60 -15.25
C GLY A 366 31.84 2.43 -14.46
N LYS A 367 31.64 3.75 -14.36
CA LYS A 367 32.49 4.64 -13.55
C LYS A 367 32.21 4.48 -12.05
N LEU A 368 30.98 4.06 -11.71
CA LEU A 368 30.57 3.72 -10.35
C LEU A 368 30.38 2.20 -10.24
N GLN A 369 30.84 1.66 -9.11
CA GLN A 369 30.69 0.24 -8.75
C GLN A 369 29.45 0.00 -7.90
N VAL A 370 29.17 0.93 -6.98
CA VAL A 370 28.03 0.87 -6.09
C VAL A 370 27.19 2.14 -6.25
N LEU A 371 25.92 1.98 -6.50
CA LEU A 371 24.95 3.06 -6.52
C LEU A 371 23.95 2.86 -5.37
N ILE A 372 24.00 3.80 -4.42
CA ILE A 372 23.15 3.75 -3.23
C ILE A 372 21.90 4.57 -3.49
N ASN A 373 20.74 4.05 -3.10
CA ASN A 373 19.46 4.63 -3.44
C ASN A 373 18.49 4.59 -2.26
N VAL A 374 17.65 5.64 -2.16
CA VAL A 374 16.54 5.72 -1.22
C VAL A 374 15.27 5.95 -2.03
N ASN A 375 14.43 4.92 -2.18
CA ASN A 375 13.09 4.93 -2.79
C ASN A 375 12.95 5.41 -4.26
N ILE A 376 14.04 5.71 -5.00
CA ILE A 376 13.95 6.23 -6.38
C ILE A 376 14.03 5.12 -7.42
N LEU A 377 14.94 4.16 -7.24
CA LEU A 377 15.21 3.14 -8.25
C LEU A 377 14.24 1.95 -8.23
N THR A 378 13.13 2.07 -7.54
CA THR A 378 12.12 1.01 -7.53
C THR A 378 11.43 0.85 -8.88
N GLU A 379 11.30 1.93 -9.67
CA GLU A 379 10.63 1.92 -10.97
C GLU A 379 11.37 2.77 -12.02
N GLY A 380 11.19 2.46 -13.31
CA GLY A 380 11.50 3.35 -14.43
C GLY A 380 12.94 3.45 -14.89
N VAL A 381 13.96 2.91 -14.21
CA VAL A 381 15.37 3.02 -14.62
C VAL A 381 15.89 1.69 -15.18
N ASP A 382 16.49 1.73 -16.38
CA ASP A 382 17.14 0.56 -16.98
C ASP A 382 18.66 0.58 -16.71
N LEU A 383 19.13 -0.40 -15.94
CA LEU A 383 20.52 -0.56 -15.52
C LEU A 383 20.99 -2.00 -15.81
N PRO A 384 21.17 -2.38 -17.07
CA PRO A 384 21.37 -3.78 -17.49
C PRO A 384 22.65 -4.43 -16.95
N LYS A 385 23.66 -3.65 -16.62
CA LYS A 385 24.93 -4.16 -16.06
C LYS A 385 24.90 -4.40 -14.55
N THR A 386 23.81 -4.06 -13.87
CA THR A 386 23.66 -4.34 -12.45
C THR A 386 23.63 -5.86 -12.25
N LYS A 387 24.57 -6.35 -11.47
CA LYS A 387 24.73 -7.77 -11.16
C LYS A 387 24.23 -8.12 -9.76
N THR A 388 24.21 -7.15 -8.87
CA THR A 388 23.89 -7.37 -7.46
C THR A 388 22.95 -6.33 -6.92
N VAL A 389 22.04 -6.75 -6.06
CA VAL A 389 21.22 -5.88 -5.21
C VAL A 389 21.56 -6.14 -3.75
N PHE A 390 21.89 -5.08 -3.02
CA PHE A 390 22.08 -5.08 -1.57
C PHE A 390 20.81 -4.52 -0.91
N LEU A 391 20.13 -5.34 -0.15
CA LEU A 391 18.94 -4.99 0.59
C LEU A 391 19.33 -4.59 2.01
N ALA A 392 19.77 -3.35 2.16
CA ALA A 392 20.12 -2.78 3.47
C ALA A 392 18.92 -2.10 4.15
N ARG A 393 17.77 -2.07 3.49
CA ARG A 393 16.47 -1.68 4.03
C ARG A 393 15.58 -2.92 4.12
N PRO A 394 15.10 -3.27 5.31
CA PRO A 394 14.06 -4.29 5.43
C PRO A 394 12.74 -3.76 4.82
N THR A 395 11.89 -4.65 4.32
CA THR A 395 10.57 -4.32 3.78
C THR A 395 9.56 -5.43 4.06
N VAL A 396 8.33 -5.04 4.36
CA VAL A 396 7.18 -5.94 4.48
C VAL A 396 6.38 -6.01 3.17
N SER A 397 6.69 -5.14 2.20
CA SER A 397 6.02 -5.07 0.90
C SER A 397 6.64 -6.04 -0.10
N SER A 398 5.90 -7.07 -0.51
CA SER A 398 6.31 -8.00 -1.57
C SER A 398 6.44 -7.30 -2.93
N ILE A 399 5.64 -6.27 -3.18
CA ILE A 399 5.69 -5.46 -4.41
C ILE A 399 7.00 -4.67 -4.44
N LEU A 400 7.31 -3.94 -3.37
CA LEU A 400 8.57 -3.19 -3.26
C LEU A 400 9.78 -4.12 -3.35
N MET A 401 9.74 -5.28 -2.68
CA MET A 401 10.77 -6.31 -2.77
C MET A 401 10.96 -6.77 -4.22
N THR A 402 9.88 -7.08 -4.94
CA THR A 402 9.92 -7.48 -6.35
C THR A 402 10.53 -6.40 -7.24
N GLN A 403 10.22 -5.14 -6.97
CA GLN A 403 10.78 -4.01 -7.72
C GLN A 403 12.28 -3.84 -7.44
N MET A 404 12.70 -3.92 -6.18
CA MET A 404 14.12 -3.83 -5.79
C MET A 404 14.95 -4.95 -6.41
N VAL A 405 14.51 -6.20 -6.25
CA VAL A 405 15.17 -7.39 -6.78
C VAL A 405 15.20 -7.38 -8.31
N GLY A 406 14.13 -6.94 -8.93
CA GLY A 406 13.99 -6.85 -10.40
C GLY A 406 15.04 -5.95 -11.07
N ARG A 407 15.73 -5.08 -10.31
CA ARG A 407 16.79 -4.22 -10.85
C ARG A 407 18.05 -4.99 -11.26
N ALA A 408 18.42 -6.06 -10.54
CA ALA A 408 19.55 -6.91 -10.87
C ALA A 408 19.23 -8.07 -11.81
N LEU A 409 17.94 -8.35 -12.04
CA LEU A 409 17.53 -9.55 -12.77
C LEU A 409 17.65 -9.46 -14.30
N ARG A 410 18.51 -8.62 -14.85
CA ARG A 410 18.75 -8.61 -16.31
C ARG A 410 19.58 -9.83 -16.71
N GLY A 411 19.00 -10.71 -17.53
CA GLY A 411 19.67 -11.90 -18.05
C GLY A 411 20.60 -11.61 -19.24
N THR A 412 21.36 -12.60 -19.63
CA THR A 412 22.35 -12.48 -20.73
C THR A 412 21.70 -12.11 -22.06
N ALA A 413 20.50 -12.62 -22.34
CA ALA A 413 19.74 -12.28 -23.53
C ALA A 413 19.34 -10.78 -23.55
N ALA A 414 19.23 -10.15 -22.39
CA ALA A 414 18.88 -8.73 -22.23
C ALA A 414 20.11 -7.81 -22.00
N GLY A 415 21.31 -8.33 -22.24
CA GLY A 415 22.57 -7.57 -22.07
C GLY A 415 23.04 -7.48 -20.62
N GLY A 416 22.48 -8.26 -19.73
CA GLY A 416 22.86 -8.39 -18.33
C GLY A 416 23.74 -9.60 -18.04
N THR A 417 23.54 -10.26 -16.91
CA THR A 417 24.36 -11.34 -16.39
C THR A 417 23.62 -12.68 -16.38
N SER A 418 24.36 -13.79 -16.31
CA SER A 418 23.75 -15.13 -16.18
C SER A 418 23.15 -15.38 -14.80
N SER A 419 23.71 -14.71 -13.78
CA SER A 419 23.23 -14.78 -12.40
C SER A 419 23.22 -13.38 -11.79
N ALA A 420 22.32 -13.17 -10.85
CA ALA A 420 22.19 -11.95 -10.09
C ALA A 420 22.23 -12.26 -8.59
N TYR A 421 23.06 -11.56 -7.84
CA TYR A 421 23.13 -11.71 -6.40
C TYR A 421 22.08 -10.82 -5.72
N ILE A 422 21.33 -11.41 -4.82
CA ILE A 422 20.37 -10.74 -3.97
C ILE A 422 20.83 -10.92 -2.54
N VAL A 423 21.42 -9.86 -1.98
CA VAL A 423 22.11 -9.88 -0.70
C VAL A 423 21.28 -9.12 0.32
N SER A 424 20.83 -9.82 1.34
CA SER A 424 20.03 -9.26 2.43
C SER A 424 20.88 -9.09 3.68
N PHE A 425 20.71 -7.96 4.37
CA PHE A 425 21.26 -7.73 5.69
C PHE A 425 20.11 -7.84 6.69
N VAL A 426 20.15 -8.94 7.46
CA VAL A 426 19.06 -9.33 8.36
C VAL A 426 19.43 -8.92 9.78
N ASP A 427 18.66 -8.01 10.32
CA ASP A 427 18.81 -7.53 11.69
C ASP A 427 17.92 -8.36 12.63
N HIS A 428 18.24 -8.39 13.92
CA HIS A 428 17.35 -8.97 14.92
C HIS A 428 16.25 -7.98 15.25
N TRP A 429 15.02 -8.44 15.06
CA TRP A 429 13.82 -7.69 15.40
C TRP A 429 13.04 -8.51 16.41
N ASN A 430 12.35 -7.85 17.33
CA ASN A 430 11.36 -8.54 18.14
C ASN A 430 10.40 -9.28 17.21
N GLU A 431 10.03 -10.50 17.54
CA GLU A 431 9.48 -11.58 16.69
C GLU A 431 8.20 -11.25 15.89
N HIS A 432 7.79 -9.97 15.81
CA HIS A 432 6.47 -9.56 15.35
C HIS A 432 6.40 -9.04 13.92
N ILE A 433 7.52 -8.89 13.19
CA ILE A 433 7.50 -8.36 11.82
C ILE A 433 7.75 -9.46 10.81
N ALA A 434 6.80 -9.68 9.92
CA ALA A 434 6.94 -10.58 8.77
C ALA A 434 7.70 -9.85 7.62
N TRP A 435 9.01 -9.71 7.75
CA TRP A 435 9.85 -9.20 6.67
C TRP A 435 9.77 -10.11 5.45
N VAL A 436 9.65 -9.52 4.25
CA VAL A 436 9.62 -10.28 3.01
C VAL A 436 10.99 -10.90 2.74
N ASN A 437 11.05 -12.24 2.75
CA ASN A 437 12.23 -12.94 2.29
C ASN A 437 12.24 -12.93 0.74
N PRO A 438 13.29 -12.38 0.09
CA PRO A 438 13.37 -12.33 -1.36
C PRO A 438 13.31 -13.73 -2.03
N GLU A 439 13.70 -14.79 -1.36
CA GLU A 439 13.56 -16.17 -1.90
C GLU A 439 12.09 -16.56 -2.09
N SER A 440 11.19 -16.07 -1.24
CA SER A 440 9.77 -16.41 -1.32
C SER A 440 9.12 -15.97 -2.63
N LEU A 441 9.66 -14.94 -3.30
CA LEU A 441 9.19 -14.47 -4.60
C LEU A 441 9.42 -15.50 -5.73
N PHE A 442 10.35 -16.42 -5.54
CA PHE A 442 10.79 -17.40 -6.56
C PHE A 442 10.43 -18.85 -6.23
N ASN A 443 10.16 -19.16 -4.96
CA ASN A 443 9.83 -20.50 -4.49
C ASN A 443 8.34 -20.85 -4.59
N GLY A 444 7.48 -19.88 -4.82
CA GLY A 444 6.05 -20.10 -5.04
C GLY A 444 5.81 -20.90 -6.32
N ASN A 445 5.04 -21.99 -6.24
CA ASN A 445 4.48 -22.65 -7.42
C ASN A 445 3.63 -21.59 -8.14
N ASN A 446 4.10 -21.16 -9.32
CA ASN A 446 3.37 -20.23 -10.18
C ASN A 446 2.21 -20.91 -10.93
N ASP A 447 1.49 -21.79 -10.27
CA ASP A 447 0.14 -22.14 -10.67
C ASP A 447 -0.79 -21.10 -10.04
N PHE A 448 -0.93 -19.98 -10.74
CA PHE A 448 -1.77 -18.84 -10.36
C PHE A 448 -3.27 -19.18 -10.30
N GLN A 449 -3.65 -20.45 -10.32
CA GLN A 449 -5.07 -20.83 -10.35
C GLN A 449 -5.65 -21.35 -9.05
N ASP A 450 -4.86 -21.82 -8.04
CA ASP A 450 -5.47 -22.43 -6.85
C ASP A 450 -4.81 -22.14 -5.47
N ASN A 451 -3.63 -21.52 -5.41
CA ASN A 451 -2.90 -21.40 -4.14
C ASN A 451 -2.88 -19.98 -3.53
N ASP A 452 -3.35 -18.94 -4.25
CA ASP A 452 -3.34 -17.58 -3.72
C ASP A 452 -4.33 -17.40 -2.56
N SER A 453 -5.47 -18.09 -2.60
CA SER A 453 -6.43 -18.03 -1.50
C SER A 453 -5.90 -18.64 -0.20
N GLU A 454 -5.10 -19.71 -0.27
CA GLU A 454 -4.48 -20.31 0.93
C GLU A 454 -3.27 -19.53 1.43
N ARG A 455 -2.49 -18.92 0.52
CA ARG A 455 -1.36 -18.07 0.88
C ARG A 455 -1.82 -16.76 1.51
N VAL A 456 -2.79 -16.09 0.87
CA VAL A 456 -3.45 -14.89 1.43
C VAL A 456 -4.11 -15.21 2.76
N LYS A 457 -4.81 -16.34 2.90
CA LYS A 457 -5.37 -16.80 4.17
C LYS A 457 -4.30 -17.07 5.22
N ARG A 458 -3.14 -17.63 4.84
CA ARG A 458 -2.02 -17.86 5.75
C ARG A 458 -1.35 -16.57 6.17
N ASP A 459 -1.11 -15.65 5.24
CA ASP A 459 -0.50 -14.36 5.52
C ASP A 459 -1.45 -13.47 6.33
N LEU A 460 -2.75 -13.45 6.02
CA LEU A 460 -3.79 -12.83 6.82
C LEU A 460 -3.92 -13.46 8.22
N ARG A 461 -3.77 -14.78 8.32
CA ARG A 461 -3.77 -15.51 9.59
C ARG A 461 -2.55 -15.15 10.46
N MET A 462 -1.36 -15.04 9.85
CA MET A 462 -0.14 -14.62 10.55
C MET A 462 -0.22 -13.17 11.04
N ILE A 463 -0.80 -12.27 10.26
CA ILE A 463 -1.00 -10.87 10.64
C ILE A 463 -2.06 -10.76 11.74
N ALA A 464 -3.14 -11.54 11.65
CA ALA A 464 -4.15 -11.62 12.70
C ALA A 464 -3.54 -12.12 14.03
N ILE A 465 -2.61 -13.07 13.97
CA ILE A 465 -1.89 -13.57 15.14
C ILE A 465 -1.00 -12.48 15.74
N SER A 466 -0.26 -11.72 14.92
CA SER A 466 0.58 -10.63 15.43
C SER A 466 -0.24 -9.53 16.12
N LYS A 467 -1.38 -9.15 15.56
CA LYS A 467 -2.32 -8.20 16.21
C LYS A 467 -2.90 -8.72 17.52
N ILE A 468 -3.15 -10.02 17.61
CA ILE A 468 -3.62 -10.67 18.83
C ILE A 468 -2.51 -10.72 19.89
N GLU A 469 -1.27 -11.00 19.48
CA GLU A 469 -0.09 -10.96 20.35
C GLU A 469 0.20 -9.54 20.84
N GLU A 470 0.06 -8.56 19.98
CA GLU A 470 0.18 -7.14 20.32
C GLU A 470 -0.89 -6.72 21.34
N PHE A 471 -2.13 -7.15 21.15
CA PHE A 471 -3.20 -6.94 22.13
C PHE A 471 -2.89 -7.63 23.46
N ALA A 472 -2.33 -8.84 23.45
CA ALA A 472 -1.87 -9.54 24.64
C ALA A 472 -0.68 -8.82 25.32
N ALA A 473 0.20 -8.19 24.55
CA ALA A 473 1.35 -7.41 25.04
C ALA A 473 0.91 -6.05 25.65
N ILE A 474 -0.09 -5.40 25.07
CA ILE A 474 -0.72 -4.19 25.66
C ILE A 474 -1.30 -4.48 27.03
N LEU A 475 -1.85 -5.69 27.24
CA LEU A 475 -2.28 -6.17 28.55
C LEU A 475 -1.10 -6.35 29.53
N ASP A 476 0.13 -6.41 29.04
CA ASP A 476 1.35 -6.67 29.83
C ASP A 476 2.03 -5.39 30.34
N ASP A 477 1.91 -4.26 29.62
CA ASP A 477 2.55 -2.99 29.95
C ASP A 477 1.59 -2.01 30.63
N ALA A 478 1.41 -2.16 31.95
CA ALA A 478 0.96 -1.13 32.92
C ALA A 478 -0.21 -0.20 32.51
N VAL A 479 -1.02 -0.56 31.55
CA VAL A 479 -2.33 0.07 31.30
C VAL A 479 -3.33 -0.61 32.21
N ASP A 480 -4.20 0.18 32.82
CA ASP A 480 -5.29 -0.31 33.67
C ASP A 480 -6.17 -1.29 32.89
N THR A 481 -5.90 -2.58 33.05
CA THR A 481 -6.60 -3.68 32.37
C THR A 481 -7.91 -4.06 33.06
N THR A 482 -8.29 -3.39 34.14
CA THR A 482 -9.43 -3.70 35.00
C THR A 482 -10.74 -3.78 34.23
N GLU A 483 -10.95 -2.91 33.25
CA GLU A 483 -12.16 -2.94 32.41
C GLU A 483 -12.15 -4.11 31.41
N LEU A 484 -10.99 -4.42 30.83
CA LEU A 484 -10.84 -5.57 29.93
C LEU A 484 -11.02 -6.91 30.65
N GLU A 485 -10.61 -6.98 31.90
CA GLU A 485 -10.74 -8.18 32.71
C GLU A 485 -12.19 -8.51 33.06
N LYS A 486 -13.09 -7.53 33.06
CA LYS A 486 -14.54 -7.73 33.31
C LYS A 486 -15.26 -8.35 32.11
N VAL A 487 -14.68 -8.27 30.90
CA VAL A 487 -15.31 -8.79 29.68
C VAL A 487 -14.97 -10.26 29.50
N PRO A 488 -15.96 -11.13 29.25
CA PRO A 488 -15.70 -12.52 28.91
C PRO A 488 -14.67 -12.65 27.81
N PHE A 489 -13.71 -13.55 27.98
CA PHE A 489 -12.60 -13.72 27.03
C PHE A 489 -13.07 -14.00 25.60
N GLU A 490 -14.18 -14.72 25.41
CA GLU A 490 -14.81 -14.97 24.12
C GLU A 490 -15.10 -13.69 23.34
N LYS A 491 -15.49 -12.61 24.03
CA LYS A 491 -15.80 -11.33 23.41
C LYS A 491 -14.56 -10.53 22.97
N ARG A 492 -13.38 -10.92 23.47
CA ARG A 492 -12.10 -10.31 23.11
C ARG A 492 -11.49 -10.94 21.85
N ILE A 493 -12.02 -12.07 21.38
CA ILE A 493 -11.54 -12.74 20.18
C ILE A 493 -12.09 -12.01 18.95
N PRO A 494 -11.22 -11.65 17.99
CA PRO A 494 -11.69 -11.01 16.78
C PRO A 494 -12.57 -11.95 15.95
N VAL A 495 -13.62 -11.40 15.35
CA VAL A 495 -14.54 -12.11 14.45
C VAL A 495 -14.06 -12.11 13.00
N GLY A 496 -13.20 -11.18 12.66
CA GLY A 496 -12.65 -11.00 11.32
C GLY A 496 -11.88 -9.71 11.23
N MET A 497 -11.53 -9.33 10.01
CA MET A 497 -10.81 -8.09 9.74
C MET A 497 -11.19 -7.50 8.38
N TYR A 498 -11.09 -6.19 8.24
CA TYR A 498 -11.03 -5.52 6.95
C TYR A 498 -9.57 -5.39 6.53
N ALA A 499 -9.23 -5.74 5.30
CA ALA A 499 -7.90 -5.56 4.74
C ALA A 499 -7.99 -4.84 3.41
N PHE A 500 -7.21 -3.76 3.23
CA PHE A 500 -7.27 -2.91 2.04
C PHE A 500 -5.96 -2.16 1.83
N THR A 501 -5.77 -1.64 0.62
CA THR A 501 -4.60 -0.85 0.24
C THR A 501 -5.05 0.44 -0.42
N TYR A 502 -4.47 1.57 -0.05
CA TYR A 502 -4.71 2.86 -0.69
C TYR A 502 -3.39 3.55 -1.03
N LEU A 503 -3.43 4.57 -1.91
CA LEU A 503 -2.27 5.36 -2.31
C LEU A 503 -2.13 6.58 -1.42
N GLU A 504 -0.94 6.83 -0.90
CA GLU A 504 -0.61 8.10 -0.29
C GLU A 504 -0.35 9.20 -1.35
N GLU A 505 -0.40 10.47 -0.95
CA GLU A 505 -0.11 11.59 -1.84
C GLU A 505 1.28 11.52 -2.50
N ASN A 506 2.23 10.87 -1.84
CA ASN A 506 3.58 10.61 -2.36
C ASN A 506 3.61 9.49 -3.41
N GLY A 507 2.46 8.84 -3.71
CA GLY A 507 2.32 7.75 -4.66
C GLY A 507 2.81 6.40 -4.15
N MET A 508 2.99 6.24 -2.84
CA MET A 508 3.29 4.94 -2.21
C MET A 508 2.00 4.21 -1.84
N ASP A 509 2.03 2.88 -1.98
CA ASP A 509 0.97 2.01 -1.54
C ASP A 509 0.99 1.86 -0.02
N HIS A 510 -0.17 2.00 0.58
CA HIS A 510 -0.39 1.82 1.99
C HIS A 510 -1.36 0.66 2.22
N ALA A 511 -0.87 -0.48 2.70
CA ALA A 511 -1.71 -1.61 3.09
C ALA A 511 -2.13 -1.45 4.55
N TYR A 512 -3.42 -1.57 4.83
CA TYR A 512 -3.97 -1.43 6.17
C TYR A 512 -4.94 -2.54 6.52
N GLN A 513 -5.07 -2.81 7.82
CA GLN A 513 -5.95 -3.85 8.34
C GLN A 513 -6.67 -3.32 9.58
N VAL A 514 -7.97 -3.58 9.62
CA VAL A 514 -8.83 -3.19 10.73
C VAL A 514 -9.37 -4.45 11.37
N MET A 515 -8.97 -4.70 12.60
CA MET A 515 -9.45 -5.85 13.37
C MET A 515 -10.86 -5.59 13.89
N VAL A 516 -11.75 -6.56 13.74
CA VAL A 516 -13.14 -6.46 14.13
C VAL A 516 -13.45 -7.50 15.20
N TYR A 517 -13.97 -7.02 16.34
CA TYR A 517 -14.38 -7.85 17.48
C TYR A 517 -15.91 -7.92 17.54
N ASP A 518 -16.44 -8.84 18.32
CA ASP A 518 -17.90 -8.92 18.55
C ASP A 518 -18.49 -7.58 18.99
N SER A 519 -17.77 -6.86 19.86
CA SER A 519 -18.19 -5.55 20.37
C SER A 519 -18.24 -4.45 19.32
N THR A 520 -17.41 -4.55 18.26
CA THR A 520 -17.26 -3.51 17.22
C THR A 520 -17.88 -3.91 15.89
N GLN A 521 -18.35 -5.16 15.73
CA GLN A 521 -18.81 -5.69 14.43
C GLN A 521 -19.98 -4.90 13.85
N ASP A 522 -21.00 -4.61 14.65
CA ASP A 522 -22.15 -3.85 14.17
C ASP A 522 -21.80 -2.40 13.87
N ALA A 523 -20.88 -1.80 14.64
CA ALA A 523 -20.42 -0.45 14.42
C ALA A 523 -19.68 -0.32 13.08
N TYR A 524 -18.73 -1.20 12.80
CA TYR A 524 -18.03 -1.21 11.51
C TYR A 524 -18.96 -1.51 10.35
N LYS A 525 -19.89 -2.45 10.49
CA LYS A 525 -20.89 -2.73 9.46
C LYS A 525 -21.73 -1.49 9.14
N ASN A 526 -22.26 -0.83 10.16
CA ASN A 526 -23.05 0.39 9.99
C ASN A 526 -22.22 1.53 9.39
N LEU A 527 -20.94 1.67 9.77
CA LEU A 527 -20.02 2.60 9.13
C LEU A 527 -19.88 2.30 7.65
N MET A 528 -19.61 1.04 7.26
CA MET A 528 -19.44 0.66 5.86
C MET A 528 -20.68 0.97 5.02
N ASP A 529 -21.87 0.64 5.54
CA ASP A 529 -23.13 0.90 4.86
C ASP A 529 -23.42 2.40 4.71
N SER A 530 -22.86 3.23 5.60
CA SER A 530 -23.09 4.67 5.65
C SER A 530 -22.04 5.51 4.93
N LEU A 531 -20.91 4.94 4.47
CA LEU A 531 -19.84 5.67 3.81
C LEU A 531 -20.32 6.54 2.63
N PRO A 532 -21.20 6.06 1.71
CA PRO A 532 -21.70 6.90 0.61
C PRO A 532 -22.44 8.14 1.09
N LEU A 533 -23.23 7.98 2.15
CA LEU A 533 -24.02 9.06 2.72
C LEU A 533 -23.12 10.06 3.48
N LEU A 534 -22.15 9.56 4.22
CA LEU A 534 -21.17 10.34 4.94
C LEU A 534 -20.40 11.26 3.99
N PHE A 535 -19.80 10.70 2.93
CA PHE A 535 -19.06 11.48 1.93
C PHE A 535 -19.93 12.52 1.23
N LYS A 536 -21.18 12.17 0.92
CA LYS A 536 -22.14 13.12 0.37
C LYS A 536 -22.46 14.25 1.34
N SER A 537 -22.64 13.97 2.62
CA SER A 537 -22.98 14.97 3.63
C SER A 537 -21.85 15.99 3.86
N PHE A 538 -20.59 15.54 3.72
CA PHE A 538 -19.41 16.40 3.83
C PHE A 538 -19.04 17.07 2.49
N GLY A 539 -19.68 16.70 1.38
CA GLY A 539 -19.29 17.14 0.04
C GLY A 539 -17.86 16.73 -0.33
N ALA A 540 -17.34 15.66 0.29
CA ALA A 540 -16.01 15.17 0.07
C ALA A 540 -15.96 14.43 -1.28
N THR A 541 -15.36 15.05 -2.29
CA THR A 541 -15.24 14.53 -3.65
C THR A 541 -13.79 14.29 -4.06
N GLU A 542 -12.85 14.76 -3.26
CA GLU A 542 -11.42 14.66 -3.54
C GLU A 542 -10.90 13.25 -3.26
N GLU A 543 -9.90 12.83 -4.02
CA GLU A 543 -9.22 11.54 -3.85
C GLU A 543 -8.39 11.47 -2.55
N TYR A 544 -7.87 12.62 -2.12
CA TYR A 544 -7.11 12.77 -0.87
C TYR A 544 -7.84 13.75 0.05
N LEU A 545 -8.18 13.26 1.23
CA LEU A 545 -8.83 14.07 2.26
C LEU A 545 -7.78 14.88 3.03
N THR A 546 -8.08 16.12 3.35
CA THR A 546 -7.24 16.92 4.24
C THR A 546 -7.32 16.39 5.68
N GLU A 547 -6.32 16.68 6.52
CA GLU A 547 -6.33 16.29 7.93
C GLU A 547 -7.59 16.80 8.65
N THR A 548 -8.00 18.04 8.38
CA THR A 548 -9.22 18.61 8.95
C THR A 548 -10.48 17.85 8.55
N GLN A 549 -10.61 17.48 7.28
CA GLN A 549 -11.74 16.66 6.80
C GLN A 549 -11.74 15.28 7.43
N LEU A 550 -10.57 14.64 7.55
CA LEU A 550 -10.44 13.35 8.20
C LEU A 550 -10.84 13.39 9.66
N ASP A 551 -10.38 14.43 10.39
CA ASP A 551 -10.72 14.61 11.80
C ASP A 551 -12.23 14.86 12.02
N GLU A 552 -12.83 15.69 11.18
CA GLU A 552 -14.27 15.98 11.24
C GLU A 552 -15.11 14.74 10.88
N MET A 553 -14.73 14.02 9.83
CA MET A 553 -15.45 12.83 9.39
C MET A 553 -15.27 11.67 10.38
N GLU A 554 -14.08 11.49 10.96
CA GLU A 554 -13.82 10.50 12.01
C GLU A 554 -14.68 10.79 13.24
N ALA A 555 -14.68 12.03 13.71
CA ALA A 555 -15.51 12.42 14.85
C ALA A 555 -17.00 12.13 14.61
N GLN A 556 -17.50 12.39 13.40
CA GLN A 556 -18.87 12.04 13.02
C GLN A 556 -19.12 10.53 13.01
N CYS A 557 -18.17 9.75 12.50
CA CYS A 557 -18.27 8.28 12.51
C CYS A 557 -18.29 7.73 13.94
N ARG A 558 -17.39 8.23 14.78
CA ARG A 558 -17.32 7.87 16.19
C ARG A 558 -18.66 8.12 16.89
N ASP A 559 -19.17 9.33 16.75
CA ASP A 559 -20.40 9.75 17.42
C ASP A 559 -21.65 9.02 16.88
N SER A 560 -21.62 8.55 15.64
CA SER A 560 -22.76 7.87 15.00
C SER A 560 -22.77 6.36 15.19
N PHE A 561 -21.62 5.70 15.18
CA PHE A 561 -21.56 4.25 15.07
C PHE A 561 -20.80 3.58 16.23
N PHE A 562 -19.79 4.24 16.78
CA PHE A 562 -18.94 3.66 17.80
C PHE A 562 -19.35 4.07 19.21
N CYS A 563 -20.65 4.05 19.43
CA CYS A 563 -21.25 4.36 20.71
C CYS A 563 -21.67 3.05 21.44
N GLY A 564 -21.55 2.93 22.82
CA GLY A 564 -21.90 1.78 23.68
C GLY A 564 -20.63 1.07 24.18
N GLU A 565 -20.67 0.12 25.07
CA GLU A 565 -19.49 -0.57 25.60
C GLU A 565 -18.83 -1.43 24.52
N MET A 566 -17.72 -0.96 23.95
CA MET A 566 -16.90 -1.70 22.99
C MET A 566 -15.60 -2.12 23.66
N ILE A 567 -15.48 -3.38 23.97
CA ILE A 567 -14.28 -3.94 24.56
C ILE A 567 -13.89 -5.19 23.76
N PRO A 568 -12.76 -5.17 23.06
CA PRO A 568 -11.80 -4.08 22.89
C PRO A 568 -12.37 -2.85 22.16
N PRO A 569 -11.87 -1.63 22.44
CA PRO A 569 -12.31 -0.41 21.75
C PRO A 569 -11.82 -0.41 20.31
N TYR A 570 -12.48 0.38 19.46
CA TYR A 570 -11.97 0.67 18.13
C TYR A 570 -10.78 1.62 18.20
N GLU A 571 -9.96 1.63 17.18
CA GLU A 571 -8.88 2.60 17.03
C GLU A 571 -9.30 3.74 16.08
N ARG A 572 -8.99 4.98 16.46
CA ARG A 572 -9.26 6.16 15.64
C ARG A 572 -8.65 6.06 14.23
N LYS A 573 -7.43 5.50 14.17
CA LYS A 573 -6.70 5.28 12.92
C LYS A 573 -7.46 4.36 11.95
N ASP A 574 -8.17 3.37 12.45
CA ASP A 574 -8.94 2.43 11.65
C ASP A 574 -10.00 3.16 10.83
N ILE A 575 -10.76 4.04 11.50
CA ILE A 575 -11.77 4.86 10.80
C ILE A 575 -11.10 5.77 9.77
N MET A 576 -10.02 6.47 10.14
CA MET A 576 -9.32 7.39 9.24
C MET A 576 -8.80 6.68 7.98
N ASN A 577 -8.27 5.47 8.11
CA ASN A 577 -7.76 4.71 6.98
C ASN A 577 -8.89 4.14 6.10
N ILE A 578 -10.01 3.74 6.69
CA ILE A 578 -11.23 3.39 5.95
C ILE A 578 -11.72 4.59 5.12
N LEU A 579 -11.74 5.78 5.72
CA LEU A 579 -12.15 7.01 5.03
C LEU A 579 -11.21 7.35 3.88
N LYS A 580 -9.89 7.24 4.06
CA LYS A 580 -8.89 7.44 3.00
C LYS A 580 -9.08 6.44 1.86
N TYR A 581 -9.28 5.18 2.17
CA TYR A 581 -9.56 4.15 1.17
C TYR A 581 -10.85 4.47 0.40
N TYR A 582 -11.94 4.79 1.10
CA TYR A 582 -13.20 5.10 0.44
C TYR A 582 -13.12 6.36 -0.43
N ALA A 583 -12.37 7.39 0.00
CA ALA A 583 -12.13 8.60 -0.79
C ALA A 583 -11.54 8.29 -2.17
N GLN A 584 -10.60 7.33 -2.22
CA GLN A 584 -9.91 6.98 -3.45
C GLN A 584 -10.69 6.02 -4.35
N TYR A 585 -11.37 5.05 -3.75
CA TYR A 585 -11.95 3.94 -4.52
C TYR A 585 -13.48 4.01 -4.63
N GLU A 586 -14.16 4.79 -3.79
CA GLU A 586 -15.63 4.78 -3.64
C GLU A 586 -16.18 3.35 -3.45
N ALA A 587 -15.39 2.51 -2.80
CA ALA A 587 -15.67 1.11 -2.53
C ALA A 587 -15.50 0.81 -1.05
N VAL A 588 -16.29 -0.13 -0.55
CA VAL A 588 -16.21 -0.59 0.85
C VAL A 588 -15.07 -1.60 0.96
N PRO A 589 -14.19 -1.52 1.97
CA PRO A 589 -13.17 -2.54 2.21
C PRO A 589 -13.77 -3.93 2.45
N LYS A 590 -13.08 -4.98 2.03
CA LYS A 590 -13.55 -6.36 2.20
C LYS A 590 -13.35 -6.85 3.61
N PHE A 591 -14.39 -7.52 4.10
CA PHE A 591 -14.36 -8.20 5.38
C PHE A 591 -13.98 -9.67 5.23
N TYR A 592 -12.93 -10.08 5.92
CA TYR A 592 -12.47 -11.47 6.02
C TYR A 592 -12.89 -12.04 7.36
N THR A 593 -13.74 -13.06 7.36
CA THR A 593 -14.22 -13.72 8.57
C THR A 593 -13.19 -14.72 9.10
N PHE A 594 -12.99 -14.78 10.40
CA PHE A 594 -12.23 -15.84 11.07
C PHE A 594 -13.13 -17.03 11.39
N ALA A 595 -13.89 -17.52 10.44
CA ALA A 595 -14.82 -18.62 10.63
C ALA A 595 -14.16 -19.96 11.03
N GLU A 596 -12.83 -20.09 10.83
CA GLU A 596 -12.04 -21.28 11.19
C GLU A 596 -11.56 -21.25 12.66
N VAL A 597 -11.76 -20.11 13.38
CA VAL A 597 -11.40 -20.00 14.78
C VAL A 597 -12.52 -20.59 15.63
N ASP A 598 -12.32 -21.79 16.18
CA ASP A 598 -13.25 -22.36 17.16
C ASP A 598 -13.12 -21.61 18.50
N ARG A 599 -13.95 -20.58 18.68
CA ARG A 599 -13.96 -19.71 19.84
C ARG A 599 -14.12 -20.46 21.17
N ASN A 600 -14.80 -21.60 21.15
CA ASN A 600 -14.98 -22.41 22.34
C ASN A 600 -13.67 -23.03 22.84
N LYS A 601 -12.72 -23.29 21.92
CA LYS A 601 -11.39 -23.80 22.31
C LYS A 601 -10.46 -22.71 22.86
N LEU A 602 -10.77 -21.44 22.61
CA LEU A 602 -10.03 -20.28 23.12
C LEU A 602 -10.66 -19.68 24.38
N ASP A 603 -11.75 -20.26 24.88
CA ASP A 603 -12.44 -19.78 26.08
C ASP A 603 -11.65 -20.13 27.35
N ILE A 604 -10.74 -19.23 27.71
CA ILE A 604 -9.92 -19.41 28.93
C ILE A 604 -10.75 -19.41 30.17
N SER A 605 -11.89 -18.69 30.18
CA SER A 605 -12.79 -18.71 31.32
C SER A 605 -13.32 -20.12 31.58
N LYS A 606 -13.66 -20.89 30.55
CA LYS A 606 -14.05 -22.30 30.67
C LYS A 606 -12.90 -23.20 31.08
N ILE A 607 -11.68 -22.93 30.58
CA ILE A 607 -10.48 -23.66 31.02
C ILE A 607 -10.22 -23.41 32.50
N ALA A 608 -10.32 -22.15 32.95
CA ALA A 608 -10.17 -21.77 34.35
C ALA A 608 -11.27 -22.40 35.21
N GLN A 609 -12.54 -22.35 34.77
CA GLN A 609 -13.68 -22.96 35.46
C GLN A 609 -13.49 -24.47 35.60
N HIS A 610 -13.05 -25.15 34.54
CA HIS A 610 -12.77 -26.61 34.64
C HIS A 610 -11.65 -26.92 35.62
N ILE A 611 -10.57 -26.15 35.67
CA ILE A 611 -9.50 -26.30 36.66
C ILE A 611 -10.02 -26.10 38.08
N TRP A 612 -10.92 -25.12 38.26
CA TRP A 612 -11.55 -24.80 39.54
C TRP A 612 -12.50 -25.89 40.02
N ASP A 613 -13.42 -26.35 39.17
CA ASP A 613 -14.43 -27.36 39.45
C ASP A 613 -13.82 -28.74 39.79
N GLU A 614 -12.72 -29.08 39.12
CA GLU A 614 -11.98 -30.34 39.38
C GLU A 614 -11.00 -30.25 40.55
N ASP A 615 -10.93 -29.11 41.24
CA ASP A 615 -10.01 -28.85 42.36
C ASP A 615 -8.57 -29.33 42.05
N MET A 616 -8.06 -28.93 40.86
CA MET A 616 -6.78 -29.42 40.39
C MET A 616 -5.62 -28.83 41.20
N GLY A 617 -4.93 -29.70 41.95
CA GLY A 617 -3.68 -29.33 42.61
C GLY A 617 -2.61 -28.96 41.58
N GLU A 618 -1.60 -28.20 42.00
CA GLU A 618 -0.58 -27.55 41.15
C GLU A 618 0.04 -28.50 40.08
N ARG A 619 0.31 -29.75 40.45
CA ARG A 619 0.87 -30.72 39.49
C ARG A 619 -0.13 -31.14 38.41
N LYS A 620 -1.38 -31.45 38.77
CA LYS A 620 -2.43 -31.82 37.81
C LYS A 620 -2.78 -30.64 36.89
N ARG A 621 -2.82 -29.44 37.46
CA ARG A 621 -3.04 -28.22 36.71
C ARG A 621 -1.94 -27.99 35.66
N THR A 622 -0.66 -28.16 36.05
CA THR A 622 0.47 -28.02 35.14
C THR A 622 0.38 -29.07 34.02
N GLU A 623 0.15 -30.35 34.36
CA GLU A 623 0.03 -31.42 33.37
C GLU A 623 -1.17 -31.18 32.43
N TYR A 624 -2.30 -30.69 32.91
CA TYR A 624 -3.47 -30.35 32.09
C TYR A 624 -3.18 -29.18 31.14
N VAL A 625 -2.62 -28.09 31.65
CA VAL A 625 -2.29 -26.90 30.90
C VAL A 625 -1.21 -27.21 29.84
N ASP A 626 -0.22 -28.03 30.17
CA ASP A 626 0.79 -28.49 29.23
C ASP A 626 0.18 -29.34 28.11
N SER A 627 -0.78 -30.23 28.48
CA SER A 627 -1.49 -31.03 27.49
C SER A 627 -2.33 -30.19 26.52
N LEU A 628 -2.98 -29.13 27.01
CA LEU A 628 -3.72 -28.18 26.18
C LEU A 628 -2.78 -27.40 25.22
N TRP A 629 -1.63 -26.98 25.71
CA TRP A 629 -0.65 -26.25 24.93
C TRP A 629 0.07 -27.11 23.89
N GLU A 630 0.29 -28.39 24.17
CA GLU A 630 1.05 -29.31 23.32
C GLU A 630 0.18 -30.15 22.36
N SER A 631 -1.14 -30.08 22.50
CA SER A 631 -2.10 -31.04 21.94
C SER A 631 -2.31 -31.04 20.44
N SER A 632 -1.51 -30.45 19.58
CA SER A 632 -1.42 -30.69 18.12
C SER A 632 -0.92 -29.49 17.31
N ASP A 633 -0.55 -29.73 16.04
CA ASP A 633 -0.14 -28.70 15.08
C ASP A 633 -1.25 -27.69 14.75
N ASP A 634 -2.52 -28.03 15.02
CA ASP A 634 -3.69 -27.16 14.90
C ASP A 634 -4.10 -26.48 16.21
N ASN A 635 -3.19 -26.39 17.17
CA ASN A 635 -3.50 -25.87 18.49
C ASN A 635 -3.81 -24.37 18.45
N MET A 636 -5.10 -24.05 18.61
CA MET A 636 -5.60 -22.68 18.58
C MET A 636 -5.02 -21.80 19.69
N LEU A 637 -4.68 -22.36 20.85
CA LEU A 637 -4.04 -21.61 21.96
C LEU A 637 -2.65 -21.12 21.54
N ARG A 638 -1.84 -21.96 20.87
CA ARG A 638 -0.54 -21.54 20.35
C ARG A 638 -0.68 -20.49 19.24
N LEU A 639 -1.65 -20.68 18.37
CA LEU A 639 -1.92 -19.74 17.29
C LEU A 639 -2.40 -18.38 17.82
N PHE A 640 -3.20 -18.39 18.88
CA PHE A 640 -3.77 -17.19 19.47
C PHE A 640 -2.79 -16.44 20.37
N PHE A 641 -2.10 -17.15 21.29
CA PHE A 641 -1.24 -16.53 22.28
C PHE A 641 0.23 -16.41 21.84
N GLY A 642 0.65 -17.07 20.75
CA GLY A 642 2.03 -17.12 20.30
C GLY A 642 2.99 -17.73 21.33
N ARG A 643 2.95 -17.25 22.56
CA ARG A 643 3.80 -17.71 23.69
C ARG A 643 2.96 -18.30 24.82
N LYS A 644 3.42 -19.43 25.38
CA LYS A 644 2.81 -20.08 26.53
C LYS A 644 2.68 -19.16 27.75
N LEU A 645 3.63 -18.22 27.91
CA LEU A 645 3.62 -17.26 29.02
C LEU A 645 2.37 -16.38 28.99
N TYR A 646 1.95 -15.89 27.84
CA TYR A 646 0.75 -15.06 27.71
C TYR A 646 -0.53 -15.84 28.00
N PHE A 647 -0.61 -17.07 27.51
CA PHE A 647 -1.70 -17.98 27.84
C PHE A 647 -1.78 -18.26 29.36
N LEU A 648 -0.64 -18.57 29.99
CA LEU A 648 -0.58 -18.85 31.46
C LEU A 648 -0.98 -17.62 32.26
N ARG A 649 -0.56 -16.44 31.86
CA ARG A 649 -0.90 -15.19 32.55
C ARG A 649 -2.39 -14.92 32.49
N GLN A 650 -3.00 -15.01 31.30
CA GLN A 650 -4.45 -14.84 31.17
C GLN A 650 -5.25 -15.91 31.94
N LEU A 651 -4.79 -17.15 31.89
CA LEU A 651 -5.40 -18.23 32.67
C LEU A 651 -5.32 -17.96 34.18
N ASN A 652 -4.21 -17.42 34.67
CA ASN A 652 -4.06 -17.05 36.07
C ASN A 652 -5.02 -15.92 36.46
N ILE A 653 -5.24 -14.94 35.60
CA ILE A 653 -6.23 -13.86 35.82
C ILE A 653 -7.64 -14.47 36.00
N GLU A 654 -8.05 -15.35 35.07
CA GLU A 654 -9.36 -15.99 35.16
C GLU A 654 -9.51 -16.88 36.42
N LEU A 655 -8.45 -17.58 36.81
CA LEU A 655 -8.44 -18.35 38.08
C LEU A 655 -8.50 -17.43 39.30
N MET A 656 -7.85 -16.26 39.29
CA MET A 656 -7.95 -15.27 40.36
C MET A 656 -9.37 -14.71 40.49
N LYS A 657 -10.07 -14.46 39.39
CA LYS A 657 -11.48 -14.04 39.40
C LYS A 657 -12.38 -15.09 40.10
N LEU A 658 -12.12 -16.38 39.88
CA LEU A 658 -12.86 -17.48 40.53
C LEU A 658 -12.49 -17.63 42.01
N SER A 659 -11.22 -17.44 42.35
CA SER A 659 -10.74 -17.65 43.72
C SER A 659 -11.01 -16.46 44.65
N HIS A 660 -11.03 -15.24 44.14
CA HIS A 660 -11.17 -13.99 44.91
C HIS A 660 -12.12 -13.00 44.22
N PRO A 661 -13.40 -13.34 44.06
CA PRO A 661 -14.35 -12.47 43.37
C PRO A 661 -14.47 -11.09 44.01
N ASP A 662 -14.31 -11.01 45.35
CA ASP A 662 -14.46 -9.75 46.09
C ASP A 662 -13.34 -8.73 45.81
N ILE A 663 -12.14 -9.17 45.41
CA ILE A 663 -11.03 -8.27 45.13
C ILE A 663 -11.25 -7.57 43.77
N TYR A 664 -11.86 -8.23 42.82
CA TYR A 664 -12.15 -7.67 41.52
C TYR A 664 -13.32 -6.67 41.53
N ASP A 665 -14.25 -6.74 42.51
CA ASP A 665 -15.35 -5.79 42.63
C ASP A 665 -14.98 -4.51 43.41
N GLU A 666 -13.96 -4.55 44.28
CA GLU A 666 -13.54 -3.39 45.09
C GLU A 666 -12.55 -2.45 44.40
N GLU A 667 -11.73 -2.92 43.44
CA GLU A 667 -10.74 -2.09 42.73
C GLU A 667 -11.33 -1.13 41.68
N ASN A 668 -12.64 -1.22 41.40
CA ASN A 668 -13.35 -0.31 40.49
C ASN A 668 -13.54 1.11 41.04
N ASN A 669 -13.03 1.44 42.21
CA ASN A 669 -13.07 2.78 42.82
C ASN A 669 -11.71 3.52 42.76
N ILE A 670 -10.92 3.37 41.73
CA ILE A 670 -9.70 4.18 41.55
C ILE A 670 -10.10 5.61 41.23
N LYS A 671 -9.89 6.51 42.17
CA LYS A 671 -10.05 7.95 42.03
C LYS A 671 -9.01 8.47 41.02
N TYR A 672 -9.45 8.76 39.80
CA TYR A 672 -8.68 9.58 38.86
C TYR A 672 -8.52 11.00 39.44
N GLY A 673 -7.28 11.45 39.46
CA GLY A 673 -6.69 12.68 39.92
C GLY A 673 -7.58 13.89 40.23
N THR A 674 -7.05 14.91 40.81
CA THR A 674 -7.67 16.09 41.45
C THR A 674 -8.58 16.98 40.59
N ARG A 675 -8.86 16.64 39.31
CA ARG A 675 -9.90 17.27 38.47
C ARG A 675 -11.06 16.31 38.27
N ALA A 676 -12.27 16.76 38.57
CA ALA A 676 -13.47 16.00 38.23
C ALA A 676 -13.52 15.83 36.70
N LEU A 677 -13.76 14.60 36.20
CA LEU A 677 -13.86 14.33 34.76
C LEU A 677 -14.91 15.21 34.07
N GLU A 678 -15.96 15.58 34.77
CA GLU A 678 -17.00 16.49 34.29
C GLU A 678 -16.51 17.90 33.93
N ASP A 679 -15.34 18.31 34.42
CA ASP A 679 -14.72 19.61 34.11
C ASP A 679 -13.80 19.56 32.87
N LEU A 680 -13.77 18.43 32.19
CA LEU A 680 -12.99 18.23 30.94
C LEU A 680 -13.93 18.18 29.71
N PRO A 681 -13.49 18.66 28.54
CA PRO A 681 -14.22 18.47 27.28
C PRO A 681 -14.39 16.99 26.96
N LEU A 682 -15.48 16.61 26.26
CA LEU A 682 -15.75 15.21 25.90
C LEU A 682 -14.57 14.50 25.23
N TYR A 683 -13.84 15.19 24.34
CA TYR A 683 -12.68 14.61 23.65
C TYR A 683 -11.49 14.33 24.60
N GLU A 684 -11.34 15.09 25.70
CA GLU A 684 -10.34 14.81 26.73
C GLU A 684 -10.80 13.70 27.67
N ILE A 685 -12.10 13.67 28.02
CA ILE A 685 -12.69 12.55 28.74
C ILE A 685 -12.48 11.26 27.94
N GLY A 686 -12.69 11.29 26.63
CA GLY A 686 -12.49 10.13 25.75
C GLY A 686 -11.05 9.59 25.71
N LYS A 687 -10.05 10.43 25.96
CA LYS A 687 -8.65 10.00 26.11
C LYS A 687 -8.36 9.33 27.47
N ILE A 688 -9.11 9.70 28.51
CA ILE A 688 -8.90 9.26 29.90
C ILE A 688 -9.84 8.10 30.22
N ASN A 689 -11.11 8.21 29.84
CA ASN A 689 -12.17 7.25 30.09
C ASN A 689 -13.13 7.19 28.88
N PRO A 690 -12.80 6.39 27.85
CA PRO A 690 -13.64 6.26 26.66
C PRO A 690 -15.06 5.78 26.92
N ILE A 691 -15.25 4.95 27.97
CA ILE A 691 -16.56 4.38 28.35
C ILE A 691 -17.48 5.51 28.86
N LEU A 692 -16.96 6.36 29.72
CA LEU A 692 -17.74 7.48 30.27
C LEU A 692 -18.10 8.50 29.17
N GLU A 693 -17.15 8.89 28.34
CA GLU A 693 -17.38 9.82 27.23
C GLU A 693 -18.49 9.33 26.32
N LYS A 694 -18.47 8.07 26.02
CA LYS A 694 -19.42 7.39 25.20
C LYS A 694 -20.82 7.28 25.85
N SER A 695 -20.91 6.88 27.13
CA SER A 695 -22.16 6.87 27.85
C SER A 695 -22.82 8.26 27.81
N LEU A 696 -22.04 9.32 28.02
CA LEU A 696 -22.51 10.70 27.95
C LEU A 696 -23.07 11.06 26.57
N ARG A 697 -22.41 10.63 25.49
CA ARG A 697 -22.90 10.86 24.12
C ARG A 697 -24.17 10.07 23.82
N ASP A 698 -24.19 8.78 24.17
CA ASP A 698 -25.35 7.93 23.95
C ASP A 698 -26.58 8.45 24.68
N GLU A 699 -26.43 8.89 25.92
CA GLU A 699 -27.51 9.47 26.71
C GLU A 699 -27.99 10.79 26.11
N ALA A 700 -27.08 11.62 25.54
CA ALA A 700 -27.45 12.83 24.84
C ALA A 700 -28.29 12.54 23.56
N PHE A 701 -27.92 11.49 22.82
CA PHE A 701 -28.71 11.03 21.67
C PHE A 701 -30.05 10.44 22.08
N GLU A 702 -30.10 9.60 23.11
CA GLU A 702 -31.37 9.01 23.59
C GLU A 702 -32.31 10.07 24.16
N LYS A 703 -31.76 11.10 24.83
CA LYS A 703 -32.53 12.26 25.32
C LYS A 703 -33.19 13.06 24.18
N ALA A 704 -32.59 13.07 23.01
CA ALA A 704 -33.05 13.83 21.84
C ALA A 704 -33.88 12.98 20.85
N LYS A 705 -34.22 11.76 21.20
CA LYS A 705 -34.95 10.81 20.37
C LYS A 705 -36.43 10.85 20.69
N ASP A 706 -37.29 10.86 19.65
CA ASP A 706 -38.73 10.80 19.79
C ASP A 706 -39.27 9.34 19.81
N GLU A 707 -40.60 9.19 19.99
CA GLU A 707 -41.27 7.89 20.03
C GLU A 707 -41.20 7.13 18.70
N ASP A 708 -40.99 7.84 17.56
CA ASP A 708 -40.84 7.29 16.23
C ASP A 708 -39.40 6.92 15.89
N GLY A 709 -38.47 7.17 16.81
CA GLY A 709 -37.04 6.86 16.70
C GLY A 709 -36.22 7.90 15.94
N ASN A 710 -36.74 9.12 15.73
CA ASN A 710 -35.99 10.19 15.10
C ASN A 710 -35.24 11.00 16.15
N TYR A 711 -34.03 11.42 15.82
CA TYR A 711 -33.21 12.36 16.59
C TYR A 711 -33.52 13.79 16.15
N HIS A 712 -33.62 14.70 17.10
CA HIS A 712 -33.98 16.12 16.83
C HIS A 712 -32.85 17.09 17.15
N CYS A 713 -32.50 17.94 16.19
CA CYS A 713 -31.58 19.05 16.46
C CYS A 713 -32.18 20.02 17.50
N ALA A 714 -31.48 20.22 18.59
CA ALA A 714 -31.93 21.11 19.67
C ALA A 714 -32.09 22.59 19.24
N CYS A 715 -31.45 23.02 18.16
CA CYS A 715 -31.48 24.37 17.66
C CYS A 715 -32.58 24.61 16.61
N CYS A 716 -32.59 23.87 15.51
CA CYS A 716 -33.49 24.07 14.37
C CYS A 716 -34.63 23.07 14.27
N GLY A 717 -34.67 22.07 15.13
CA GLY A 717 -35.71 21.03 15.15
C GLY A 717 -35.70 20.02 13.98
N VAL A 718 -34.68 20.08 13.10
CA VAL A 718 -34.58 19.08 12.03
C VAL A 718 -34.47 17.69 12.65
N ALA A 719 -35.21 16.73 12.07
CA ALA A 719 -35.30 15.38 12.58
C ALA A 719 -34.84 14.37 11.53
N ASP A 720 -34.10 13.34 11.97
CA ASP A 720 -33.70 12.19 11.14
C ASP A 720 -33.49 10.95 12.01
N LYS A 721 -33.67 9.76 11.42
CA LYS A 721 -33.43 8.46 12.10
C LYS A 721 -31.94 8.14 12.24
N SER A 722 -31.10 8.76 11.46
CA SER A 722 -29.67 8.51 11.43
C SER A 722 -28.91 9.49 12.31
N ARG A 723 -28.12 8.98 13.25
CA ARG A 723 -27.23 9.80 14.10
C ARG A 723 -26.20 10.60 13.30
N ILE A 724 -25.89 10.21 12.07
CA ILE A 724 -24.86 10.82 11.21
C ILE A 724 -25.10 12.30 10.89
N TYR A 725 -26.33 12.76 11.02
CA TYR A 725 -26.69 14.16 10.76
C TYR A 725 -26.51 15.08 11.96
N PHE A 726 -26.15 14.54 13.13
CA PHE A 726 -26.09 15.25 14.38
C PHE A 726 -24.75 15.10 15.07
N GLN A 727 -24.37 16.09 15.86
CA GLN A 727 -23.17 16.11 16.70
C GLN A 727 -23.57 16.45 18.13
N VAL A 728 -22.89 15.84 19.11
CA VAL A 728 -23.08 16.14 20.52
C VAL A 728 -22.28 17.39 20.89
N ASP A 729 -22.93 18.37 21.49
CA ASP A 729 -22.35 19.64 21.88
C ASP A 729 -22.85 20.04 23.27
N HIS A 730 -22.10 20.93 23.96
CA HIS A 730 -22.47 21.45 25.25
C HIS A 730 -23.52 22.57 25.13
N ILE A 731 -24.58 22.51 25.94
CA ILE A 731 -25.58 23.61 26.04
C ILE A 731 -24.92 24.88 26.54
N VAL A 732 -24.20 24.75 27.66
CA VAL A 732 -23.33 25.82 28.20
C VAL A 732 -21.89 25.44 27.81
N PRO A 733 -21.20 26.24 26.97
CA PRO A 733 -19.85 25.98 26.56
C PRO A 733 -18.87 25.81 27.74
N MET A 734 -17.86 24.95 27.58
CA MET A 734 -16.85 24.68 28.62
C MET A 734 -16.08 25.91 29.04
N ASN A 735 -15.77 26.82 28.10
CA ASN A 735 -15.11 28.10 28.36
C ASN A 735 -15.98 29.09 29.17
N LYS A 736 -17.29 28.83 29.28
CA LYS A 736 -18.25 29.57 30.09
C LYS A 736 -18.64 28.80 31.39
N GLY A 737 -17.87 27.81 31.78
CA GLY A 737 -18.07 27.01 33.00
C GLY A 737 -19.06 25.86 32.86
N GLY A 738 -19.40 25.46 31.64
CA GLY A 738 -20.21 24.26 31.38
C GLY A 738 -19.44 23.01 31.78
N LYS A 739 -20.16 21.93 32.14
CA LYS A 739 -19.61 20.63 32.50
C LYS A 739 -20.03 19.56 31.50
N SER A 740 -19.20 18.57 31.30
CA SER A 740 -19.52 17.39 30.49
C SER A 740 -20.38 16.40 31.27
N VAL A 741 -21.63 16.76 31.47
CA VAL A 741 -22.69 15.95 32.09
C VAL A 741 -23.90 15.92 31.16
N VAL A 742 -24.70 14.84 31.21
CA VAL A 742 -25.83 14.60 30.29
C VAL A 742 -26.83 15.78 30.25
N GLU A 743 -27.04 16.45 31.40
CA GLU A 743 -27.93 17.58 31.52
C GLU A 743 -27.44 18.78 30.70
N ASN A 744 -26.15 18.92 30.50
CA ASN A 744 -25.50 19.99 29.73
C ASN A 744 -25.16 19.56 28.30
N LEU A 745 -25.54 18.37 27.84
CA LEU A 745 -25.33 17.90 26.50
C LEU A 745 -26.62 17.96 25.66
N GLN A 746 -26.44 18.30 24.38
CA GLN A 746 -27.51 18.37 23.37
C GLN A 746 -26.96 17.83 22.04
N ILE A 747 -27.86 17.48 21.11
CA ILE A 747 -27.46 17.18 19.75
C ILE A 747 -27.83 18.31 18.80
N LEU A 748 -26.94 18.70 17.93
CA LEU A 748 -27.12 19.74 16.91
C LEU A 748 -26.88 19.12 15.53
N CYS A 749 -27.65 19.56 14.53
CA CYS A 749 -27.27 19.26 13.16
C CYS A 749 -25.98 20.04 12.80
N ARG A 750 -25.23 19.55 11.81
CA ARG A 750 -23.93 20.11 11.41
C ARG A 750 -23.99 21.62 11.13
N GLN A 751 -25.05 22.09 10.47
CA GLN A 751 -25.22 23.51 10.16
C GLN A 751 -25.38 24.38 11.44
N CYS A 752 -26.16 23.90 12.40
CA CYS A 752 -26.34 24.59 13.65
C CYS A 752 -25.12 24.55 14.56
N ASN A 753 -24.36 23.44 14.51
CA ASN A 753 -23.12 23.33 15.27
C ASN A 753 -22.05 24.29 14.75
N GLY A 754 -21.84 24.37 13.44
CA GLY A 754 -20.86 25.28 12.84
C GLY A 754 -21.21 26.78 13.03
N THR A 755 -22.51 27.17 13.14
CA THR A 755 -22.91 28.54 13.41
C THR A 755 -22.80 28.90 14.87
N LYS A 756 -22.71 27.97 15.80
CA LYS A 756 -22.54 28.18 17.23
C LYS A 756 -21.10 28.55 17.61
N ASP A 757 -20.13 28.05 16.86
CA ASP A 757 -18.69 28.34 17.06
C ASP A 757 -18.36 29.82 16.68
N ASP A 758 -19.21 30.48 15.88
CA ASP A 758 -19.04 31.87 15.45
C ASP A 758 -19.71 32.91 16.40
N GLN A 759 -20.31 32.50 17.52
CA GLN A 759 -20.94 33.35 18.55
C GLN A 759 -20.28 33.13 19.93
#